data_2ef11814b6e2beedc55735adc9288464
#
_entry.id   2ef11814b6e2beedc55735adc9288464
#
_cell.length_a   1.000
_cell.length_b   1.000
_cell.length_c   1.000
_cell.angle_alpha   90.00
_cell.angle_beta   90.00
_cell.angle_gamma   90.00
#
_symmetry.space_group_name_H-M   'P 1'
#
loop_
_entity.id
_entity.type
_entity.pdbx_description
1 polymer ?
#
loop_
_entity_poly.entity_id
_entity_poly.type
_entity_poly.pdbx_seq_one_letter_code
_entity_poly.pdbx_strand_id
1 'polypeptide(L)'
;MKAVGVPFVKKDAKALVTGKPVYTNDLAPKDCLIVKLLRSPHANAMIQEIKTDVAMRVPGIEAIYTWKDVPQQRFTIAGQTWPEPSPYDRLILDQHVRFVGDPVAIIAGENEACVERAMKMIKVKYEVLPAVLDPEEALDGPILVHPEDSWKALCPVGADNKRNLCAQAEDGHGDVEKVLAECDVVVEHTYHVKAAQQAMMEPFQTVCFMDMYGRLNVMSSTQIVYHVRRIVSNALGIPKSKIRAFKPRIGGGFGAKQTAVSEVYPAFVTWKTGKLSKIVFTREESQIASSPRHDMAVTVRMGADKEGNIRAIDLYTLSNTGAYGEHGPTTVGLSGHKAIPLYGSLDAYRFRYDVVYTNRMAAGAYRGYGATQGIFAVETSVNELAEKLGMDPMEIRMKNMVKEGQFMPAYYGETANSCALDKCLARVKEMSGWDEKYPRKVMPDGKIRSVGVALAMQGSCISNVDVGSATIKLGEDGVYNMSIAAADMGTGCDTILAQMAAECLDCDLDDIAVSGADTDTSPYDSGSYASSTTYVTGMAVTRASEELKKRIVRQAAKMLKCEVDEVDFDGHIARSDKTGEEVTLAAIGAGAMCGSDIALQVTESHSSPVSPPPYMAGAVEIELDPETGHVEILDYYAVVDCGTVINPNLARVQAEGGIVQGIGMTLYENIQYTEKGQLLNNSFMQYKIPTRMDMGNLHVEFESSYEPTGPFGAKSIGEIVINTPAPALTHAIANATGLWFRELPITSEQIAMGIMENEN
;
A
#
# COMPACT_ATOMS: atom_id res chain seq x y z
N MET A 1 -4.64 30.15 -5.51
CA MET A 1 -3.55 29.33 -4.96
C MET A 1 -2.29 29.56 -5.81
N LYS A 2 -1.12 29.75 -5.18
CA LYS A 2 0.15 30.03 -5.88
C LYS A 2 1.01 28.77 -6.04
N ALA A 3 0.89 27.81 -5.13
CA ALA A 3 1.69 26.58 -5.09
C ALA A 3 0.83 25.32 -5.29
N VAL A 4 -0.34 25.24 -4.67
CA VAL A 4 -1.28 24.11 -4.82
C VAL A 4 -1.91 24.15 -6.22
N GLY A 5 -1.93 23.00 -6.89
CA GLY A 5 -2.41 22.87 -8.28
C GLY A 5 -1.33 23.12 -9.34
N VAL A 6 -0.10 23.47 -8.94
CA VAL A 6 1.01 23.73 -9.84
C VAL A 6 1.84 22.46 -10.06
N PRO A 7 2.22 22.13 -11.33
CA PRO A 7 2.96 20.90 -11.65
C PRO A 7 4.47 21.03 -11.37
N PHE A 8 4.85 21.27 -10.13
CA PHE A 8 6.27 21.34 -9.76
C PHE A 8 6.99 20.01 -9.98
N VAL A 9 8.26 20.09 -10.33
CA VAL A 9 9.18 18.95 -10.39
C VAL A 9 9.48 18.49 -8.96
N LYS A 10 9.67 17.18 -8.76
CA LYS A 10 10.06 16.63 -7.46
C LYS A 10 11.34 17.27 -6.92
N LYS A 11 11.36 17.64 -5.66
CA LYS A 11 12.53 18.27 -5.00
C LYS A 11 13.81 17.45 -5.11
N ASP A 12 13.72 16.13 -5.16
CA ASP A 12 14.84 15.19 -5.28
C ASP A 12 15.16 14.74 -6.73
N ALA A 13 14.39 15.19 -7.72
CA ALA A 13 14.50 14.71 -9.09
C ALA A 13 15.94 14.82 -9.65
N LYS A 14 16.62 15.96 -9.41
CA LYS A 14 18.00 16.16 -9.88
C LYS A 14 18.98 15.14 -9.30
N ALA A 15 18.86 14.82 -8.00
CA ALA A 15 19.69 13.82 -7.36
C ALA A 15 19.48 12.43 -7.98
N LEU A 16 18.22 12.05 -8.19
CA LEU A 16 17.86 10.74 -8.75
C LEU A 16 18.35 10.57 -10.20
N VAL A 17 18.08 11.55 -11.08
CA VAL A 17 18.46 11.46 -12.51
C VAL A 17 19.96 11.60 -12.76
N THR A 18 20.71 12.14 -11.79
CA THR A 18 22.18 12.27 -11.87
C THR A 18 22.91 11.14 -11.12
N GLY A 19 22.19 10.13 -10.59
CA GLY A 19 22.78 8.97 -9.94
C GLY A 19 23.54 9.27 -8.65
N LYS A 20 23.12 10.27 -7.85
CA LYS A 20 23.73 10.52 -6.54
C LYS A 20 23.41 9.38 -5.57
N PRO A 21 24.35 8.96 -4.70
CA PRO A 21 24.11 7.97 -3.66
C PRO A 21 23.03 8.45 -2.69
N VAL A 22 21.87 7.81 -2.65
CA VAL A 22 20.72 8.24 -1.84
C VAL A 22 19.96 7.07 -1.20
N TYR A 23 20.17 5.83 -1.66
CA TYR A 23 19.48 4.64 -1.16
C TYR A 23 20.27 3.96 -0.03
N THR A 24 19.60 3.08 0.71
CA THR A 24 20.16 2.43 1.90
C THR A 24 21.52 1.77 1.64
N ASN A 25 21.66 0.99 0.58
CA ASN A 25 22.94 0.31 0.28
C ASN A 25 24.02 1.28 -0.24
N ASP A 26 23.64 2.37 -0.91
CA ASP A 26 24.60 3.40 -1.35
C ASP A 26 25.29 4.11 -0.19
N LEU A 27 24.55 4.26 0.92
CA LEU A 27 24.98 4.95 2.14
C LEU A 27 25.65 4.00 3.15
N ALA A 28 25.64 2.69 2.89
CA ALA A 28 26.23 1.70 3.77
C ALA A 28 27.78 1.85 3.79
N PRO A 29 28.41 1.94 4.98
CA PRO A 29 29.87 1.89 5.09
C PRO A 29 30.45 0.60 4.51
N LYS A 30 31.68 0.65 4.00
CA LYS A 30 32.30 -0.48 3.31
C LYS A 30 32.71 -1.64 4.23
N ASP A 31 32.90 -1.37 5.51
CA ASP A 31 33.32 -2.28 6.57
C ASP A 31 32.14 -2.97 7.30
N CYS A 32 30.93 -2.92 6.72
CA CYS A 32 29.77 -3.63 7.26
C CYS A 32 29.97 -5.15 7.23
N LEU A 33 29.58 -5.83 8.30
CA LEU A 33 29.31 -7.26 8.23
C LEU A 33 28.13 -7.50 7.24
N ILE A 34 28.32 -8.43 6.34
CA ILE A 34 27.26 -8.90 5.45
C ILE A 34 26.43 -9.95 6.18
N VAL A 35 25.12 -9.73 6.23
CA VAL A 35 24.15 -10.66 6.82
C VAL A 35 23.37 -11.36 5.71
N LYS A 36 23.32 -12.70 5.73
CA LYS A 36 22.45 -13.51 4.89
C LYS A 36 21.69 -14.52 5.73
N LEU A 37 20.58 -15.04 5.16
CA LEU A 37 19.70 -16.00 5.82
C LEU A 37 19.76 -17.35 5.12
N LEU A 38 20.08 -18.39 5.89
CA LEU A 38 19.81 -19.76 5.44
C LEU A 38 18.29 -19.98 5.54
N ARG A 39 17.67 -20.48 4.48
CA ARG A 39 16.22 -20.63 4.37
C ARG A 39 15.79 -22.09 4.29
N SER A 40 14.59 -22.37 4.79
CA SER A 40 14.00 -23.71 4.73
C SER A 40 13.68 -24.13 3.30
N PRO A 41 14.05 -25.37 2.90
CA PRO A 41 13.56 -25.98 1.65
C PRO A 41 12.20 -26.69 1.81
N HIS A 42 11.64 -26.70 3.03
CA HIS A 42 10.40 -27.40 3.36
C HIS A 42 9.29 -26.43 3.75
N ALA A 43 8.08 -26.76 3.33
CA ALA A 43 6.88 -25.98 3.65
C ALA A 43 6.44 -26.12 5.10
N ASN A 44 6.68 -27.29 5.73
CA ASN A 44 6.37 -27.56 7.11
C ASN A 44 7.36 -28.57 7.68
N ALA A 45 8.18 -28.16 8.64
CA ALA A 45 9.16 -29.08 9.26
C ALA A 45 9.64 -28.60 10.63
N MET A 46 10.01 -29.57 11.49
CA MET A 46 10.73 -29.32 12.73
C MET A 46 12.24 -29.48 12.51
N ILE A 47 13.01 -28.48 12.92
CA ILE A 47 14.47 -28.55 12.92
C ILE A 47 14.93 -29.42 14.10
N GLN A 48 15.46 -30.61 13.78
CA GLN A 48 15.97 -31.56 14.78
C GLN A 48 17.42 -31.20 15.19
N GLU A 49 18.25 -30.80 14.23
CA GLU A 49 19.66 -30.45 14.46
C GLU A 49 20.16 -29.44 13.43
N ILE A 50 20.97 -28.49 13.85
CA ILE A 50 21.75 -27.59 12.98
C ILE A 50 23.23 -27.72 13.36
N LYS A 51 24.09 -28.09 12.40
CA LYS A 51 25.55 -28.17 12.59
C LYS A 51 26.21 -26.96 11.93
N THR A 52 26.80 -26.10 12.75
CA THR A 52 27.43 -24.85 12.32
C THR A 52 28.96 -24.85 12.53
N ASP A 53 29.54 -25.82 13.23
CA ASP A 53 30.94 -25.84 13.64
C ASP A 53 31.92 -25.70 12.48
N VAL A 54 31.65 -26.34 11.33
CA VAL A 54 32.51 -26.26 10.14
C VAL A 54 32.33 -24.90 9.48
N ALA A 55 31.12 -24.40 9.38
CA ALA A 55 30.81 -23.11 8.78
C ALA A 55 31.44 -21.95 9.58
N MET A 56 31.44 -22.03 10.91
CA MET A 56 32.10 -21.04 11.79
C MET A 56 33.63 -20.96 11.58
N ARG A 57 34.27 -21.98 11.03
CA ARG A 57 35.72 -21.99 10.74
C ARG A 57 36.07 -21.35 9.40
N VAL A 58 35.09 -20.93 8.62
CA VAL A 58 35.33 -20.22 7.35
C VAL A 58 35.96 -18.85 7.68
N PRO A 59 37.14 -18.53 7.15
CA PRO A 59 37.78 -17.23 7.40
C PRO A 59 36.84 -16.07 7.01
N GLY A 60 36.73 -15.07 7.87
CA GLY A 60 35.87 -13.92 7.70
C GLY A 60 34.44 -14.09 8.24
N ILE A 61 34.08 -15.25 8.78
CA ILE A 61 32.79 -15.40 9.50
C ILE A 61 32.91 -14.86 10.91
N GLU A 62 31.99 -13.95 11.24
CA GLU A 62 31.87 -13.35 12.57
C GLU A 62 30.96 -14.15 13.49
N ALA A 63 29.77 -14.52 12.98
CA ALA A 63 28.78 -15.23 13.77
C ALA A 63 27.80 -16.02 12.89
N ILE A 64 27.28 -17.13 13.44
CA ILE A 64 26.14 -17.87 12.91
C ILE A 64 25.15 -18.07 14.06
N TYR A 65 23.93 -17.57 13.89
CA TYR A 65 22.88 -17.69 14.89
C TYR A 65 21.78 -18.61 14.39
N THR A 66 21.24 -19.40 15.33
CA THR A 66 20.14 -20.34 15.11
C THR A 66 18.96 -20.00 16.02
N TRP A 67 17.85 -20.75 15.93
CA TRP A 67 16.71 -20.57 16.81
C TRP A 67 17.05 -20.63 18.31
N LYS A 68 18.18 -21.25 18.71
CA LYS A 68 18.64 -21.33 20.10
C LYS A 68 19.27 -20.03 20.62
N ASP A 69 19.68 -19.16 19.73
CA ASP A 69 20.47 -17.96 20.03
C ASP A 69 19.61 -16.68 20.10
N VAL A 70 18.37 -16.76 19.62
CA VAL A 70 17.45 -15.61 19.50
C VAL A 70 16.43 -15.59 20.64
N PRO A 71 15.85 -14.42 20.99
CA PRO A 71 14.76 -14.32 21.94
C PRO A 71 13.56 -15.19 21.51
N GLN A 72 12.97 -15.88 22.47
CA GLN A 72 11.79 -16.75 22.24
C GLN A 72 10.46 -16.02 22.49
N GLN A 73 10.46 -14.70 22.34
CA GLN A 73 9.27 -13.87 22.44
C GLN A 73 8.66 -13.68 21.05
N ARG A 74 7.39 -14.08 20.89
CA ARG A 74 6.68 -13.87 19.63
C ARG A 74 6.34 -12.40 19.41
N PHE A 75 6.39 -11.98 18.15
CA PHE A 75 6.08 -10.64 17.69
C PHE A 75 5.42 -10.70 16.31
N THR A 76 5.00 -9.56 15.78
CA THR A 76 4.58 -9.39 14.38
C THR A 76 5.52 -8.44 13.67
N ILE A 77 5.68 -8.61 12.35
CA ILE A 77 6.42 -7.67 11.50
C ILE A 77 5.52 -6.70 10.76
N ALA A 78 4.21 -6.76 10.96
CA ALA A 78 3.26 -5.82 10.40
C ALA A 78 3.39 -4.43 11.04
N GLY A 79 3.32 -3.39 10.22
CA GLY A 79 3.44 -2.00 10.65
C GLY A 79 2.13 -1.25 10.52
N GLN A 80 1.29 -1.33 11.55
CA GLN A 80 0.05 -0.57 11.67
C GLN A 80 -0.11 -0.01 13.09
N THR A 81 -1.32 0.19 13.56
CA THR A 81 -1.71 0.76 14.84
C THR A 81 -1.12 0.05 16.08
N TRP A 82 -1.50 0.51 17.26
CA TRP A 82 -1.28 -0.14 18.54
C TRP A 82 -2.57 -0.10 19.39
N PRO A 83 -3.03 -1.24 19.96
CA PRO A 83 -2.49 -2.59 19.74
C PRO A 83 -2.65 -3.03 18.29
N GLU A 84 -1.70 -3.89 17.81
CA GLU A 84 -1.78 -4.40 16.45
C GLU A 84 -2.91 -5.41 16.30
N PRO A 85 -3.74 -5.31 15.25
CA PRO A 85 -4.70 -6.37 14.89
C PRO A 85 -4.01 -7.64 14.40
N SER A 86 -2.76 -7.54 13.96
CA SER A 86 -1.94 -8.66 13.50
C SER A 86 -1.55 -9.58 14.65
N PRO A 87 -1.67 -10.91 14.52
CA PRO A 87 -1.24 -11.85 15.55
C PRO A 87 0.27 -11.79 15.83
N TYR A 88 0.64 -12.07 17.06
CA TYR A 88 2.01 -12.35 17.50
C TYR A 88 2.31 -13.84 17.28
N ASP A 89 2.72 -14.18 16.07
CA ASP A 89 2.89 -15.56 15.59
C ASP A 89 4.33 -15.88 15.14
N ARG A 90 5.21 -14.86 15.02
CA ARG A 90 6.57 -14.98 14.50
C ARG A 90 7.65 -14.90 15.59
N LEU A 91 8.74 -15.65 15.43
CA LEU A 91 10.02 -15.47 16.11
C LEU A 91 11.08 -14.96 15.13
N ILE A 92 12.22 -14.45 15.62
CA ILE A 92 13.35 -14.06 14.73
C ILE A 92 13.82 -15.28 13.93
N LEU A 93 14.00 -16.41 14.59
CA LEU A 93 14.22 -17.74 14.03
C LEU A 93 13.40 -18.72 14.87
N ASP A 94 12.67 -19.62 14.23
CA ASP A 94 11.87 -20.62 14.89
C ASP A 94 12.45 -22.03 14.64
N GLN A 95 12.26 -22.94 15.57
CA GLN A 95 12.54 -24.36 15.38
C GLN A 95 11.55 -25.01 14.40
N HIS A 96 10.31 -24.50 14.37
CA HIS A 96 9.27 -24.92 13.45
C HIS A 96 9.26 -23.98 12.22
N VAL A 97 9.70 -24.47 11.08
CA VAL A 97 9.62 -23.74 9.81
C VAL A 97 8.27 -24.02 9.14
N ARG A 98 7.63 -22.97 8.59
CA ARG A 98 6.22 -23.00 8.18
C ARG A 98 5.99 -22.74 6.70
N PHE A 99 7.02 -22.35 5.96
CA PHE A 99 6.94 -22.22 4.48
C PHE A 99 8.32 -22.42 3.84
N VAL A 100 8.36 -22.71 2.55
CA VAL A 100 9.61 -22.77 1.78
C VAL A 100 10.17 -21.35 1.63
N GLY A 101 11.29 -21.08 2.30
CA GLY A 101 11.86 -19.73 2.40
C GLY A 101 11.91 -19.17 3.82
N ASP A 102 11.30 -19.83 4.80
CA ASP A 102 11.34 -19.44 6.21
C ASP A 102 12.78 -19.41 6.73
N PRO A 103 13.21 -18.40 7.50
CA PRO A 103 14.60 -18.28 7.95
C PRO A 103 14.96 -19.34 8.98
N VAL A 104 16.09 -20.03 8.76
CA VAL A 104 16.61 -21.13 9.60
C VAL A 104 17.84 -20.71 10.41
N ALA A 105 18.71 -19.89 9.82
CA ALA A 105 19.90 -19.36 10.48
C ALA A 105 20.27 -17.98 9.93
N ILE A 106 20.87 -17.14 10.77
CA ILE A 106 21.47 -15.85 10.40
C ILE A 106 22.98 -16.05 10.34
N ILE A 107 23.61 -15.72 9.21
CA ILE A 107 25.03 -15.79 8.99
C ILE A 107 25.57 -14.38 8.80
N ALA A 108 26.60 -14.00 9.55
CA ALA A 108 27.25 -12.70 9.48
C ALA A 108 28.75 -12.86 9.24
N GLY A 109 29.30 -12.14 8.26
CA GLY A 109 30.71 -12.20 7.92
C GLY A 109 31.20 -10.96 7.19
N GLU A 110 32.50 -10.86 6.98
CA GLU A 110 33.19 -9.67 6.45
C GLU A 110 32.85 -9.37 4.98
N ASN A 111 32.45 -10.38 4.22
CA ASN A 111 32.09 -10.23 2.82
C ASN A 111 31.11 -11.32 2.35
N GLU A 112 30.51 -11.10 1.21
CA GLU A 112 29.49 -12.00 0.65
C GLU A 112 30.04 -13.40 0.36
N ALA A 113 31.26 -13.50 -0.17
CA ALA A 113 31.86 -14.77 -0.54
C ALA A 113 32.10 -15.71 0.66
N CYS A 114 32.57 -15.16 1.82
CA CYS A 114 32.74 -15.98 3.02
C CYS A 114 31.40 -16.40 3.62
N VAL A 115 30.38 -15.54 3.59
CA VAL A 115 29.03 -15.84 4.10
C VAL A 115 28.37 -16.95 3.23
N GLU A 116 28.43 -16.86 1.91
CA GLU A 116 27.88 -17.88 1.00
C GLU A 116 28.60 -19.22 1.13
N ARG A 117 29.91 -19.18 1.29
CA ARG A 117 30.69 -20.40 1.55
C ARG A 117 30.29 -21.05 2.86
N ALA A 118 30.13 -20.29 3.93
CA ALA A 118 29.69 -20.80 5.23
C ALA A 118 28.27 -21.37 5.15
N MET A 119 27.32 -20.69 4.47
CA MET A 119 25.97 -21.18 4.27
C MET A 119 25.93 -22.58 3.67
N LYS A 120 26.76 -22.86 2.66
CA LYS A 120 26.85 -24.19 2.01
C LYS A 120 27.42 -25.27 2.93
N MET A 121 28.10 -24.91 4.02
CA MET A 121 28.67 -25.85 4.99
C MET A 121 27.77 -26.15 6.18
N ILE A 122 26.70 -25.37 6.37
CA ILE A 122 25.71 -25.62 7.41
C ILE A 122 24.89 -26.85 7.02
N LYS A 123 24.76 -27.79 7.94
CA LYS A 123 23.94 -28.98 7.76
C LYS A 123 22.75 -28.94 8.71
N VAL A 124 21.55 -29.03 8.16
CA VAL A 124 20.30 -29.05 8.90
C VAL A 124 19.63 -30.41 8.74
N LYS A 125 19.21 -30.99 9.85
CA LYS A 125 18.38 -32.20 9.87
C LYS A 125 16.95 -31.78 10.20
N TYR A 126 16.05 -32.07 9.27
CA TYR A 126 14.62 -31.77 9.42
C TYR A 126 13.82 -33.05 9.68
N GLU A 127 12.78 -32.91 10.46
CA GLU A 127 11.62 -33.79 10.46
C GLU A 127 10.53 -33.08 9.64
N VAL A 128 10.30 -33.59 8.42
CA VAL A 128 9.31 -33.00 7.51
C VAL A 128 7.91 -33.41 7.94
N LEU A 129 7.04 -32.43 8.08
CA LEU A 129 5.65 -32.60 8.50
C LEU A 129 4.71 -32.43 7.30
N PRO A 130 3.46 -32.96 7.37
CA PRO A 130 2.42 -32.63 6.42
C PRO A 130 2.19 -31.12 6.35
N ALA A 131 1.92 -30.58 5.14
CA ALA A 131 1.69 -29.17 4.92
C ALA A 131 0.30 -28.95 4.31
N VAL A 132 -0.38 -27.86 4.72
CA VAL A 132 -1.62 -27.38 4.11
C VAL A 132 -1.29 -26.18 3.23
N LEU A 133 -1.51 -26.30 1.91
CA LEU A 133 -1.19 -25.28 0.94
C LEU A 133 -2.45 -24.62 0.37
N ASP A 134 -3.57 -25.32 0.38
CA ASP A 134 -4.85 -24.83 -0.12
C ASP A 134 -5.62 -24.10 1.00
N PRO A 135 -6.02 -22.83 0.82
CA PRO A 135 -6.80 -22.10 1.80
C PRO A 135 -8.19 -22.70 2.06
N GLU A 136 -8.79 -23.39 1.07
CA GLU A 136 -10.10 -24.03 1.23
C GLU A 136 -10.02 -25.26 2.16
N GLU A 137 -8.86 -25.94 2.20
CA GLU A 137 -8.60 -27.07 3.06
C GLU A 137 -8.05 -26.67 4.45
N ALA A 138 -7.65 -25.41 4.62
CA ALA A 138 -6.95 -24.96 5.81
C ALA A 138 -7.88 -24.71 7.01
N LEU A 139 -9.03 -24.07 6.79
CA LEU A 139 -9.98 -23.75 7.85
C LEU A 139 -10.55 -25.04 8.45
N ASP A 140 -10.43 -25.16 9.79
CA ASP A 140 -10.85 -26.35 10.53
C ASP A 140 -10.20 -27.67 10.06
N GLY A 141 -9.13 -27.56 9.26
CA GLY A 141 -8.38 -28.70 8.74
C GLY A 141 -7.50 -29.38 9.82
N PRO A 142 -7.06 -30.64 9.57
CA PRO A 142 -6.29 -31.41 10.56
C PRO A 142 -4.83 -30.97 10.72
N ILE A 143 -4.29 -30.19 9.78
CA ILE A 143 -2.90 -29.70 9.79
C ILE A 143 -2.91 -28.25 10.28
N LEU A 144 -2.34 -28.03 11.48
CA LEU A 144 -2.26 -26.70 12.07
C LEU A 144 -0.92 -26.04 11.74
N VAL A 145 -0.97 -24.82 11.22
CA VAL A 145 0.22 -24.00 10.93
C VAL A 145 0.81 -23.44 12.22
N HIS A 146 -0.04 -23.07 13.18
CA HIS A 146 0.34 -22.55 14.50
C HIS A 146 -0.27 -23.39 15.64
N PRO A 147 0.28 -24.59 15.92
CA PRO A 147 -0.24 -25.43 17.01
C PRO A 147 0.17 -24.95 18.40
N GLU A 148 1.13 -24.01 18.51
CA GLU A 148 1.70 -23.56 19.77
C GLU A 148 0.77 -22.66 20.60
N ASP A 149 0.82 -22.81 21.95
CA ASP A 149 0.04 -22.00 22.89
C ASP A 149 0.65 -20.60 23.11
N SER A 150 1.87 -20.36 22.65
CA SER A 150 2.52 -19.03 22.70
C SER A 150 2.02 -18.06 21.64
N TRP A 151 1.24 -18.53 20.65
CA TRP A 151 0.53 -17.68 19.70
C TRP A 151 -0.52 -16.81 20.41
N LYS A 152 -0.69 -15.57 19.98
CA LYS A 152 -1.70 -14.67 20.55
C LYS A 152 -2.12 -13.58 19.57
N ALA A 153 -3.39 -13.16 19.66
CA ALA A 153 -3.90 -11.93 19.09
C ALA A 153 -4.05 -10.88 20.20
N LEU A 154 -3.73 -9.61 19.91
CA LEU A 154 -3.88 -8.51 20.88
C LEU A 154 -5.22 -7.80 20.72
N CYS A 155 -5.91 -7.98 19.61
CA CYS A 155 -7.21 -7.40 19.30
C CYS A 155 -8.26 -8.52 19.07
N PRO A 156 -9.54 -8.24 19.32
CA PRO A 156 -10.64 -9.19 19.06
C PRO A 156 -10.96 -9.25 17.56
N VAL A 157 -10.10 -9.87 16.77
CA VAL A 157 -10.26 -10.03 15.32
C VAL A 157 -10.95 -11.34 14.90
N GLY A 158 -11.53 -12.09 15.85
CA GLY A 158 -12.14 -13.40 15.60
C GLY A 158 -11.14 -14.53 15.31
N ALA A 159 -9.89 -14.38 15.77
CA ALA A 159 -8.82 -15.32 15.48
C ALA A 159 -8.87 -16.56 16.39
N ASP A 160 -8.51 -17.72 15.81
CA ASP A 160 -8.33 -19.00 16.52
C ASP A 160 -7.28 -19.86 15.81
N ASN A 161 -6.06 -19.91 16.36
CA ASN A 161 -4.97 -20.67 15.75
C ASN A 161 -5.22 -22.19 15.71
N LYS A 162 -6.10 -22.73 16.55
CA LYS A 162 -6.47 -24.16 16.54
C LYS A 162 -7.46 -24.51 15.42
N ARG A 163 -7.94 -23.51 14.70
CA ARG A 163 -8.76 -23.63 13.50
C ARG A 163 -8.04 -23.19 12.24
N ASN A 164 -6.76 -22.87 12.30
CA ASN A 164 -6.02 -22.11 11.27
C ASN A 164 -6.65 -20.75 10.92
N LEU A 165 -7.42 -20.16 11.82
CA LEU A 165 -8.14 -18.92 11.61
C LEU A 165 -7.35 -17.73 12.16
N CYS A 166 -6.92 -16.84 11.28
CA CYS A 166 -6.20 -15.60 11.60
C CYS A 166 -7.14 -14.44 11.94
N ALA A 167 -8.28 -14.37 11.25
CA ALA A 167 -9.33 -13.40 11.54
C ALA A 167 -10.67 -13.85 10.94
N GLN A 168 -11.78 -13.42 11.54
CA GLN A 168 -13.14 -13.64 11.07
C GLN A 168 -14.04 -12.50 11.53
N ALA A 169 -14.92 -12.01 10.65
CA ALA A 169 -15.99 -11.09 11.05
C ALA A 169 -17.16 -11.13 10.06
N GLU A 170 -18.27 -10.57 10.53
CA GLU A 170 -19.47 -10.33 9.75
C GLU A 170 -19.97 -8.92 10.02
N ASP A 171 -20.43 -8.24 8.96
CA ASP A 171 -21.09 -6.93 8.98
C ASP A 171 -22.26 -6.96 8.02
N GLY A 172 -23.33 -6.18 8.28
CA GLY A 172 -24.49 -6.18 7.41
C GLY A 172 -25.60 -5.25 7.85
N HIS A 173 -26.54 -5.07 6.94
CA HIS A 173 -27.77 -4.30 7.14
C HIS A 173 -28.92 -4.95 6.39
N GLY A 174 -30.10 -4.99 7.00
CA GLY A 174 -31.31 -5.56 6.39
C GLY A 174 -31.30 -7.10 6.32
N ASP A 175 -32.31 -7.66 5.66
CA ASP A 175 -32.47 -9.11 5.44
C ASP A 175 -32.10 -9.44 3.98
N VAL A 176 -30.85 -9.81 3.76
CA VAL A 176 -30.30 -10.08 2.43
C VAL A 176 -31.00 -11.24 1.73
N GLU A 177 -31.32 -12.31 2.46
CA GLU A 177 -31.97 -13.48 1.86
C GLU A 177 -33.38 -13.15 1.36
N LYS A 178 -34.12 -12.37 2.15
CA LYS A 178 -35.43 -11.89 1.77
C LYS A 178 -35.37 -10.99 0.55
N VAL A 179 -34.47 -9.99 0.55
CA VAL A 179 -34.35 -9.04 -0.57
C VAL A 179 -33.90 -9.72 -1.84
N LEU A 180 -32.94 -10.65 -1.78
CA LEU A 180 -32.47 -11.43 -2.94
C LEU A 180 -33.62 -12.29 -3.53
N ALA A 181 -34.46 -12.88 -2.67
CA ALA A 181 -35.62 -13.66 -3.13
C ALA A 181 -36.70 -12.82 -3.81
N GLU A 182 -36.75 -11.51 -3.57
CA GLU A 182 -37.67 -10.56 -4.19
C GLU A 182 -37.09 -9.90 -5.45
N CYS A 183 -35.81 -10.12 -5.79
CA CYS A 183 -35.19 -9.57 -6.99
C CYS A 183 -35.61 -10.31 -8.25
N ASP A 184 -35.74 -9.59 -9.36
CA ASP A 184 -36.08 -10.18 -10.67
C ASP A 184 -34.88 -10.89 -11.30
N VAL A 185 -33.67 -10.38 -11.04
CA VAL A 185 -32.42 -10.97 -11.53
C VAL A 185 -31.41 -11.06 -10.37
N VAL A 186 -30.79 -12.23 -10.26
CA VAL A 186 -29.69 -12.48 -9.31
C VAL A 186 -28.50 -13.07 -10.06
N VAL A 187 -27.32 -12.57 -9.75
CA VAL A 187 -26.02 -13.16 -10.13
C VAL A 187 -25.34 -13.70 -8.89
N GLU A 188 -24.72 -14.88 -9.00
CA GLU A 188 -24.01 -15.52 -7.91
C GLU A 188 -22.77 -16.23 -8.46
N HIS A 189 -21.59 -15.74 -8.07
CA HIS A 189 -20.31 -16.28 -8.53
C HIS A 189 -19.20 -16.11 -7.51
N THR A 190 -18.19 -16.99 -7.59
CA THR A 190 -16.92 -16.87 -6.85
C THR A 190 -15.83 -16.41 -7.81
N TYR A 191 -15.07 -15.40 -7.37
CA TYR A 191 -13.98 -14.78 -8.09
C TYR A 191 -12.66 -15.07 -7.38
N HIS A 192 -11.67 -15.57 -8.12
CA HIS A 192 -10.35 -15.92 -7.57
C HIS A 192 -9.30 -14.91 -8.04
N VAL A 193 -8.64 -14.27 -7.09
CA VAL A 193 -7.51 -13.36 -7.34
C VAL A 193 -6.27 -13.94 -6.69
N LYS A 194 -5.34 -14.42 -7.50
CA LYS A 194 -4.09 -15.00 -7.02
C LYS A 194 -3.17 -13.96 -6.39
N ALA A 195 -2.24 -14.43 -5.57
CA ALA A 195 -1.20 -13.59 -5.00
C ALA A 195 -0.33 -12.96 -6.09
N ALA A 196 0.12 -11.72 -5.86
CA ALA A 196 1.01 -10.98 -6.76
C ALA A 196 2.09 -10.25 -5.96
N GLN A 197 3.30 -10.17 -6.51
CA GLN A 197 4.46 -9.48 -5.93
C GLN A 197 4.38 -7.98 -6.18
N GLN A 198 4.77 -7.15 -5.20
CA GLN A 198 4.87 -5.69 -5.37
C GLN A 198 5.96 -5.31 -6.39
N ALA A 199 6.93 -6.18 -6.61
CA ALA A 199 7.99 -6.05 -7.60
C ALA A 199 8.73 -4.70 -7.59
N MET A 200 8.84 -4.06 -6.41
CA MET A 200 9.55 -2.79 -6.25
C MET A 200 10.99 -2.89 -6.77
N MET A 201 11.46 -1.83 -7.45
CA MET A 201 12.80 -1.84 -8.09
C MET A 201 13.92 -2.02 -7.07
N GLU A 202 13.85 -1.34 -5.94
CA GLU A 202 14.75 -1.53 -4.79
C GLU A 202 14.24 -2.69 -3.92
N PRO A 203 14.96 -3.81 -3.79
CA PRO A 203 14.64 -4.90 -2.85
C PRO A 203 14.69 -4.44 -1.40
N PHE A 204 14.41 -5.34 -0.45
CA PHE A 204 14.54 -5.04 0.97
C PHE A 204 16.00 -4.84 1.36
N GLN A 205 16.29 -3.76 2.11
CA GLN A 205 17.63 -3.38 2.53
C GLN A 205 17.62 -2.73 3.90
N THR A 206 18.55 -3.13 4.76
CA THR A 206 18.71 -2.55 6.11
C THR A 206 20.18 -2.54 6.51
N VAL A 207 20.60 -1.44 7.11
CA VAL A 207 21.94 -1.25 7.72
C VAL A 207 21.75 -0.91 9.19
N CYS A 208 22.48 -1.58 10.07
CA CYS A 208 22.41 -1.36 11.50
C CYS A 208 23.79 -1.07 12.10
N PHE A 209 23.85 -0.14 13.05
CA PHE A 209 25.07 0.22 13.77
C PHE A 209 24.77 0.73 15.18
N MET A 210 25.74 0.61 16.08
CA MET A 210 25.66 1.21 17.41
C MET A 210 26.21 2.63 17.40
N ASP A 211 25.51 3.57 18.03
CA ASP A 211 26.04 4.91 18.24
C ASP A 211 26.92 4.98 19.52
N MET A 212 27.55 6.14 19.72
CA MET A 212 28.42 6.38 20.88
C MET A 212 27.69 6.34 22.23
N TYR A 213 26.35 6.41 22.23
CA TYR A 213 25.52 6.32 23.43
C TYR A 213 24.99 4.89 23.67
N GLY A 214 25.47 3.92 22.91
CA GLY A 214 25.03 2.52 23.00
C GLY A 214 23.60 2.30 22.55
N ARG A 215 23.13 3.09 21.57
CA ARG A 215 21.83 2.92 20.93
C ARG A 215 22.00 2.24 19.59
N LEU A 216 21.07 1.35 19.29
CA LEU A 216 20.98 0.68 18.00
C LEU A 216 20.33 1.61 16.97
N ASN A 217 21.04 1.93 15.92
CA ASN A 217 20.52 2.69 14.78
C ASN A 217 20.14 1.73 13.66
N VAL A 218 18.94 1.87 13.14
CA VAL A 218 18.37 1.06 12.06
C VAL A 218 18.09 1.98 10.88
N MET A 219 18.95 1.97 9.88
CA MET A 219 18.75 2.67 8.61
C MET A 219 18.13 1.68 7.62
N SER A 220 16.88 1.89 7.25
CA SER A 220 16.13 0.96 6.42
C SER A 220 15.35 1.62 5.30
N SER A 221 15.17 0.89 4.20
CA SER A 221 14.25 1.21 3.13
C SER A 221 12.82 0.82 3.58
N THR A 222 12.19 1.68 4.38
CA THR A 222 10.90 1.40 5.04
C THR A 222 9.91 2.56 4.93
N GLN A 223 8.63 2.23 4.85
CA GLN A 223 7.52 3.19 4.89
C GLN A 223 7.12 3.61 6.31
N ILE A 224 7.66 2.95 7.37
CA ILE A 224 7.07 2.92 8.71
C ILE A 224 8.13 3.00 9.82
N VAL A 225 8.97 4.04 9.84
CA VAL A 225 10.12 4.13 10.77
C VAL A 225 9.75 3.94 12.25
N TYR A 226 8.61 4.49 12.70
CA TYR A 226 8.16 4.35 14.08
C TYR A 226 7.70 2.93 14.41
N HIS A 227 7.08 2.24 13.45
CA HIS A 227 6.72 0.83 13.62
C HIS A 227 7.95 -0.07 13.55
N VAL A 228 8.93 0.21 12.67
CA VAL A 228 10.23 -0.51 12.66
C VAL A 228 10.88 -0.45 14.04
N ARG A 229 10.95 0.75 14.66
CA ARG A 229 11.46 0.90 16.04
C ARG A 229 10.71 0.01 17.04
N ARG A 230 9.38 -0.05 16.96
CA ARG A 230 8.53 -0.89 17.81
C ARG A 230 8.78 -2.38 17.54
N ILE A 231 8.79 -2.80 16.29
CA ILE A 231 8.97 -4.20 15.87
C ILE A 231 10.35 -4.71 16.31
N VAL A 232 11.43 -3.96 16.05
CA VAL A 232 12.77 -4.33 16.48
C VAL A 232 12.87 -4.39 18.01
N SER A 233 12.23 -3.45 18.73
CA SER A 233 12.13 -3.47 20.20
C SER A 233 11.46 -4.77 20.70
N ASN A 234 10.33 -5.13 20.11
CA ASN A 234 9.61 -6.34 20.48
C ASN A 234 10.40 -7.63 20.16
N ALA A 235 10.99 -7.69 18.96
CA ALA A 235 11.75 -8.86 18.50
C ALA A 235 13.01 -9.10 19.35
N LEU A 236 13.73 -8.04 19.70
CA LEU A 236 14.97 -8.15 20.47
C LEU A 236 14.73 -8.16 22.00
N GLY A 237 13.53 -7.80 22.46
CA GLY A 237 13.22 -7.66 23.89
C GLY A 237 13.95 -6.49 24.57
N ILE A 238 14.22 -5.40 23.82
CA ILE A 238 14.93 -4.21 24.33
C ILE A 238 14.04 -2.96 24.30
N PRO A 239 14.29 -1.96 25.17
CA PRO A 239 13.49 -0.74 25.21
C PRO A 239 13.55 0.05 23.91
N LYS A 240 12.42 0.65 23.49
CA LYS A 240 12.33 1.52 22.30
C LYS A 240 13.32 2.70 22.36
N SER A 241 13.63 3.20 23.56
CA SER A 241 14.61 4.29 23.80
C SER A 241 16.04 3.91 23.39
N LYS A 242 16.35 2.61 23.27
CA LYS A 242 17.63 2.08 22.78
C LYS A 242 17.70 1.96 21.27
N ILE A 243 16.65 2.36 20.53
CA ILE A 243 16.55 2.19 19.09
C ILE A 243 16.22 3.54 18.46
N ARG A 244 16.99 3.91 17.41
CA ARG A 244 16.66 4.94 16.44
C ARG A 244 16.43 4.25 15.10
N ALA A 245 15.29 4.52 14.45
CA ALA A 245 15.01 4.06 13.11
C ALA A 245 14.85 5.26 12.18
N PHE A 246 15.47 5.19 11.00
CA PHE A 246 15.39 6.25 10.00
C PHE A 246 15.55 5.69 8.59
N LYS A 247 15.06 6.43 7.61
CA LYS A 247 15.12 6.03 6.21
C LYS A 247 15.90 7.01 5.35
N PRO A 248 16.70 6.53 4.41
CA PRO A 248 17.14 7.31 3.24
C PRO A 248 16.06 7.33 2.15
N ARG A 249 16.42 7.61 0.89
CA ARG A 249 15.48 7.48 -0.22
C ARG A 249 15.03 6.02 -0.41
N ILE A 250 13.76 5.82 -0.81
CA ILE A 250 13.16 4.51 -1.02
C ILE A 250 12.84 4.33 -2.51
N GLY A 251 13.31 3.22 -3.09
CA GLY A 251 13.14 2.87 -4.50
C GLY A 251 11.88 2.03 -4.78
N GLY A 252 10.71 2.55 -4.38
CA GLY A 252 9.43 1.86 -4.47
C GLY A 252 9.09 1.07 -3.22
N GLY A 253 7.82 0.99 -2.90
CA GLY A 253 7.31 0.23 -1.76
C GLY A 253 6.04 -0.53 -2.11
N PHE A 254 5.02 0.17 -2.58
CA PHE A 254 3.71 -0.36 -2.97
C PHE A 254 3.00 -1.16 -1.86
N GLY A 255 3.40 -0.93 -0.60
CA GLY A 255 2.97 -1.68 0.58
C GLY A 255 3.98 -2.71 1.09
N ALA A 256 4.89 -3.25 0.27
CA ALA A 256 5.87 -4.24 0.70
C ALA A 256 6.71 -3.78 1.90
N LYS A 257 7.08 -2.50 1.92
CA LYS A 257 7.93 -1.89 2.96
C LYS A 257 7.12 -1.31 4.14
N GLN A 258 5.83 -1.63 4.21
CA GLN A 258 4.98 -1.50 5.39
C GLN A 258 5.12 -2.71 6.34
N THR A 259 5.87 -3.72 5.92
CA THR A 259 6.23 -4.91 6.69
C THR A 259 7.74 -4.88 6.95
N ALA A 260 8.16 -5.14 8.21
CA ALA A 260 9.58 -5.14 8.59
C ALA A 260 10.25 -6.47 8.21
N VAL A 261 10.42 -6.71 6.92
CA VAL A 261 10.90 -7.99 6.35
C VAL A 261 12.39 -8.22 6.61
N SER A 262 13.23 -7.18 6.53
CA SER A 262 14.70 -7.32 6.61
C SER A 262 15.31 -6.76 7.89
N GLU A 263 14.61 -5.90 8.62
CA GLU A 263 15.15 -5.04 9.67
C GLU A 263 15.65 -5.80 10.90
N VAL A 264 14.91 -6.84 11.29
CA VAL A 264 15.15 -7.56 12.55
C VAL A 264 16.49 -8.30 12.54
N TYR A 265 16.94 -8.82 11.39
CA TYR A 265 18.12 -9.68 11.28
C TYR A 265 19.44 -8.91 11.48
N PRO A 266 19.76 -7.84 10.73
CA PRO A 266 20.95 -7.05 10.98
C PRO A 266 20.87 -6.31 12.34
N ALA A 267 19.69 -5.92 12.79
CA ALA A 267 19.48 -5.35 14.10
C ALA A 267 19.90 -6.32 15.22
N PHE A 268 19.53 -7.59 15.11
CA PHE A 268 19.94 -8.64 16.04
C PHE A 268 21.47 -8.87 16.00
N VAL A 269 22.06 -8.98 14.79
CA VAL A 269 23.51 -9.15 14.62
C VAL A 269 24.27 -7.99 15.25
N THR A 270 23.92 -6.75 14.93
CA THR A 270 24.57 -5.55 15.48
C THR A 270 24.40 -5.46 17.00
N TRP A 271 23.23 -5.76 17.53
CA TRP A 271 23.00 -5.77 18.97
C TRP A 271 23.86 -6.79 19.71
N LYS A 272 24.08 -7.97 19.12
CA LYS A 272 24.90 -9.05 19.72
C LYS A 272 26.40 -8.83 19.58
N THR A 273 26.85 -8.32 18.44
CA THR A 273 28.29 -8.20 18.12
C THR A 273 28.87 -6.83 18.43
N GLY A 274 28.02 -5.80 18.55
CA GLY A 274 28.44 -4.40 18.60
C GLY A 274 29.00 -3.87 17.27
N LYS A 275 29.03 -4.70 16.21
CA LYS A 275 29.58 -4.35 14.89
C LYS A 275 28.48 -3.87 13.95
N LEU A 276 28.88 -2.99 13.04
CA LEU A 276 28.05 -2.53 11.94
C LEU A 276 27.69 -3.73 11.03
N SER A 277 26.43 -3.87 10.67
CA SER A 277 25.96 -4.95 9.80
C SER A 277 24.92 -4.49 8.79
N LYS A 278 24.84 -5.18 7.66
CA LYS A 278 23.82 -4.96 6.64
C LYS A 278 23.26 -6.23 6.05
N ILE A 279 22.00 -6.14 5.64
CA ILE A 279 21.34 -7.12 4.79
C ILE A 279 20.81 -6.43 3.54
N VAL A 280 21.03 -7.04 2.38
CA VAL A 280 20.48 -6.61 1.09
C VAL A 280 19.93 -7.85 0.42
N PHE A 281 18.62 -7.91 0.24
CA PHE A 281 17.99 -9.04 -0.44
C PHE A 281 18.28 -8.98 -1.94
N THR A 282 18.57 -10.13 -2.54
CA THR A 282 18.50 -10.30 -3.99
C THR A 282 17.05 -10.22 -4.47
N ARG A 283 16.82 -10.16 -5.77
CA ARG A 283 15.47 -10.25 -6.33
C ARG A 283 14.80 -11.57 -5.97
N GLU A 284 15.53 -12.67 -6.06
CA GLU A 284 15.06 -13.99 -5.66
C GLU A 284 14.65 -14.03 -4.19
N GLU A 285 15.51 -13.57 -3.29
CA GLU A 285 15.18 -13.48 -1.85
C GLU A 285 13.96 -12.61 -1.58
N SER A 286 13.81 -11.50 -2.31
CA SER A 286 12.63 -10.64 -2.20
C SER A 286 11.35 -11.30 -2.69
N GLN A 287 11.43 -12.25 -3.63
CA GLN A 287 10.24 -12.95 -4.14
C GLN A 287 9.87 -14.16 -3.30
N ILE A 288 10.83 -14.88 -2.72
CA ILE A 288 10.54 -16.08 -1.91
C ILE A 288 10.25 -15.81 -0.44
N ALA A 289 10.53 -14.62 0.05
CA ALA A 289 10.41 -14.27 1.48
C ALA A 289 10.02 -12.80 1.70
N SER A 290 9.04 -12.33 0.93
CA SER A 290 8.40 -11.03 1.10
C SER A 290 7.00 -11.17 1.73
N SER A 291 6.14 -10.22 1.44
CA SER A 291 4.74 -10.18 1.86
C SER A 291 3.87 -9.76 0.66
N PRO A 292 3.63 -10.65 -0.33
CA PRO A 292 2.87 -10.35 -1.54
C PRO A 292 1.40 -10.04 -1.24
N ARG A 293 0.63 -9.68 -2.28
CA ARG A 293 -0.84 -9.57 -2.22
C ARG A 293 -1.47 -10.86 -1.72
N HIS A 294 -2.50 -10.77 -0.90
CA HIS A 294 -3.30 -11.92 -0.48
C HIS A 294 -3.98 -12.62 -1.66
N ASP A 295 -3.84 -13.93 -1.73
CA ASP A 295 -4.68 -14.82 -2.51
C ASP A 295 -6.09 -14.83 -1.89
N MET A 296 -7.13 -14.49 -2.68
CA MET A 296 -8.50 -14.38 -2.18
C MET A 296 -9.50 -15.03 -3.14
N ALA A 297 -10.44 -15.75 -2.55
CA ALA A 297 -11.68 -16.17 -3.20
C ALA A 297 -12.81 -15.28 -2.68
N VAL A 298 -13.49 -14.56 -3.57
CA VAL A 298 -14.55 -13.61 -3.24
C VAL A 298 -15.86 -14.09 -3.88
N THR A 299 -16.81 -14.52 -3.07
CA THR A 299 -18.14 -14.93 -3.51
C THR A 299 -19.10 -13.76 -3.41
N VAL A 300 -19.76 -13.41 -4.49
CA VAL A 300 -20.75 -12.33 -4.57
C VAL A 300 -22.09 -12.90 -5.00
N ARG A 301 -23.13 -12.58 -4.23
CA ARG A 301 -24.54 -12.71 -4.64
C ARG A 301 -25.12 -11.31 -4.77
N MET A 302 -25.57 -10.93 -5.93
CA MET A 302 -26.07 -9.58 -6.21
C MET A 302 -27.42 -9.66 -6.90
N GLY A 303 -28.41 -8.92 -6.38
CA GLY A 303 -29.78 -8.90 -6.91
C GLY A 303 -30.25 -7.52 -7.30
N ALA A 304 -31.00 -7.45 -8.41
CA ALA A 304 -31.67 -6.24 -8.89
C ALA A 304 -33.12 -6.51 -9.29
N ASP A 305 -33.93 -5.43 -9.32
CA ASP A 305 -35.22 -5.45 -9.98
C ASP A 305 -35.07 -5.32 -11.52
N LYS A 306 -36.17 -5.50 -12.27
CA LYS A 306 -36.17 -5.41 -13.74
C LYS A 306 -35.90 -4.00 -14.27
N GLU A 307 -36.04 -2.98 -13.44
CA GLU A 307 -35.69 -1.59 -13.73
C GLU A 307 -34.19 -1.32 -13.53
N GLY A 308 -33.42 -2.33 -13.06
CA GLY A 308 -31.99 -2.24 -12.83
C GLY A 308 -31.59 -1.51 -11.54
N ASN A 309 -32.48 -1.45 -10.54
CA ASN A 309 -32.07 -1.01 -9.21
C ASN A 309 -31.39 -2.17 -8.48
N ILE A 310 -30.12 -2.04 -8.13
CA ILE A 310 -29.40 -3.02 -7.32
C ILE A 310 -29.93 -2.94 -5.90
N ARG A 311 -30.54 -4.01 -5.40
CA ARG A 311 -31.25 -4.02 -4.11
C ARG A 311 -30.47 -4.69 -2.99
N ALA A 312 -29.68 -5.73 -3.32
CA ALA A 312 -28.92 -6.45 -2.31
C ALA A 312 -27.55 -6.91 -2.82
N ILE A 313 -26.58 -6.93 -1.91
CA ILE A 313 -25.24 -7.52 -2.11
C ILE A 313 -24.89 -8.38 -0.89
N ASP A 314 -24.64 -9.67 -1.12
CA ASP A 314 -24.04 -10.60 -0.15
C ASP A 314 -22.62 -10.94 -0.62
N LEU A 315 -21.62 -10.61 0.18
CA LEU A 315 -20.22 -10.81 -0.16
C LEU A 315 -19.52 -11.64 0.91
N TYR A 316 -18.86 -12.71 0.48
CA TYR A 316 -18.01 -13.53 1.34
C TYR A 316 -16.59 -13.58 0.78
N THR A 317 -15.59 -13.35 1.63
CA THR A 317 -14.18 -13.41 1.25
C THR A 317 -13.43 -14.45 2.07
N LEU A 318 -12.86 -15.46 1.40
CA LEU A 318 -11.84 -16.33 1.96
C LEU A 318 -10.46 -15.78 1.57
N SER A 319 -9.64 -15.41 2.56
CA SER A 319 -8.33 -14.80 2.35
C SER A 319 -7.22 -15.69 2.89
N ASN A 320 -6.21 -15.98 2.07
CA ASN A 320 -5.03 -16.72 2.48
C ASN A 320 -3.95 -15.75 2.98
N THR A 321 -3.60 -15.85 4.27
CA THR A 321 -2.51 -15.05 4.85
C THR A 321 -1.15 -15.76 4.80
N GLY A 322 -1.10 -17.01 4.34
CA GLY A 322 0.12 -17.82 4.35
C GLY A 322 0.55 -18.24 5.76
N ALA A 323 1.84 -18.39 5.96
CA ALA A 323 2.40 -18.95 7.20
C ALA A 323 2.36 -18.00 8.41
N TYR A 324 2.08 -16.72 8.20
CA TYR A 324 2.01 -15.71 9.27
C TYR A 324 0.91 -14.70 8.98
N GLY A 325 0.26 -14.19 10.05
CA GLY A 325 -0.93 -13.36 9.95
C GLY A 325 -0.69 -11.95 9.39
N GLU A 326 0.46 -11.37 9.69
CA GLU A 326 0.89 -10.04 9.20
C GLU A 326 -0.28 -9.05 9.03
N HIS A 327 -0.61 -8.64 7.80
CA HIS A 327 -1.68 -7.70 7.47
C HIS A 327 -3.04 -8.37 7.19
N GLY A 328 -3.16 -9.71 7.34
CA GLY A 328 -4.36 -10.47 7.01
C GLY A 328 -5.66 -9.91 7.62
N PRO A 329 -5.72 -9.66 8.96
CA PRO A 329 -6.93 -9.14 9.59
C PRO A 329 -7.43 -7.79 9.07
N THR A 330 -6.52 -6.93 8.60
CA THR A 330 -6.85 -5.59 8.11
C THR A 330 -7.05 -5.53 6.61
N THR A 331 -6.38 -6.41 5.85
CA THR A 331 -6.47 -6.45 4.39
C THR A 331 -7.83 -6.94 3.93
N VAL A 332 -8.33 -8.03 4.52
CA VAL A 332 -9.56 -8.70 4.11
C VAL A 332 -10.79 -7.80 4.23
N GLY A 333 -10.91 -7.02 5.28
CA GLY A 333 -12.05 -6.12 5.51
C GLY A 333 -12.29 -5.14 4.37
N LEU A 334 -11.21 -4.73 3.67
CA LEU A 334 -11.34 -3.79 2.56
C LEU A 334 -11.99 -4.43 1.31
N SER A 335 -12.05 -5.76 1.19
CA SER A 335 -12.72 -6.43 0.07
C SER A 335 -14.24 -6.16 0.05
N GLY A 336 -14.87 -6.01 1.21
CA GLY A 336 -16.28 -5.62 1.32
C GLY A 336 -16.47 -4.11 1.50
N HIS A 337 -15.79 -3.51 2.49
CA HIS A 337 -16.01 -2.10 2.86
C HIS A 337 -15.55 -1.07 1.81
N LYS A 338 -14.90 -1.49 0.72
CA LYS A 338 -14.52 -0.61 -0.41
C LYS A 338 -15.20 -1.00 -1.72
N ALA A 339 -15.91 -2.13 -1.78
CA ALA A 339 -16.61 -2.59 -2.97
C ALA A 339 -18.14 -2.39 -2.87
N ILE A 340 -18.75 -2.83 -1.77
CA ILE A 340 -20.19 -2.71 -1.54
C ILE A 340 -20.66 -1.24 -1.56
N PRO A 341 -19.98 -0.27 -0.88
CA PRO A 341 -20.44 1.12 -0.81
C PRO A 341 -20.41 1.90 -2.12
N LEU A 342 -19.77 1.36 -3.17
CA LEU A 342 -19.87 1.94 -4.52
C LEU A 342 -21.34 2.06 -4.98
N TYR A 343 -22.21 1.18 -4.48
CA TYR A 343 -23.63 1.12 -4.79
C TYR A 343 -24.42 1.55 -3.55
N GLY A 344 -24.78 2.82 -3.51
CA GLY A 344 -25.23 3.50 -2.29
C GLY A 344 -26.70 3.28 -1.89
N SER A 345 -27.54 2.64 -2.72
CA SER A 345 -29.00 2.54 -2.49
C SER A 345 -29.45 1.10 -2.24
N LEU A 346 -28.70 0.33 -1.47
CA LEU A 346 -29.04 -1.05 -1.15
C LEU A 346 -30.12 -1.14 -0.06
N ASP A 347 -31.13 -2.01 -0.28
CA ASP A 347 -32.11 -2.38 0.75
C ASP A 347 -31.48 -3.28 1.83
N ALA A 348 -30.51 -4.11 1.43
CA ALA A 348 -29.76 -4.96 2.32
C ALA A 348 -28.35 -5.26 1.81
N TYR A 349 -27.40 -5.44 2.73
CA TYR A 349 -26.11 -6.03 2.43
C TYR A 349 -25.65 -6.95 3.57
N ARG A 350 -24.80 -7.92 3.22
CA ARG A 350 -24.06 -8.75 4.17
C ARG A 350 -22.63 -8.91 3.68
N PHE A 351 -21.65 -8.67 4.55
CA PHE A 351 -20.25 -8.90 4.29
C PHE A 351 -19.67 -9.83 5.35
N ARG A 352 -19.09 -10.95 4.91
CA ARG A 352 -18.44 -11.94 5.78
C ARG A 352 -17.06 -12.27 5.26
N TYR A 353 -16.14 -12.59 6.16
CA TYR A 353 -14.83 -13.03 5.76
C TYR A 353 -14.18 -13.98 6.75
N ASP A 354 -13.30 -14.86 6.22
CA ASP A 354 -12.36 -15.69 6.93
C ASP A 354 -10.96 -15.45 6.39
N VAL A 355 -9.98 -15.29 7.30
CA VAL A 355 -8.55 -15.22 6.96
C VAL A 355 -7.87 -16.45 7.51
N VAL A 356 -7.27 -17.27 6.64
CA VAL A 356 -6.74 -18.57 7.01
C VAL A 356 -5.24 -18.65 6.87
N TYR A 357 -4.59 -19.40 7.76
CA TYR A 357 -3.19 -19.76 7.67
C TYR A 357 -2.98 -20.93 6.71
N THR A 358 -1.90 -20.88 5.94
CA THR A 358 -1.40 -21.98 5.11
C THR A 358 0.13 -22.07 5.19
N ASN A 359 0.71 -23.18 4.72
CA ASN A 359 2.17 -23.33 4.63
C ASN A 359 2.77 -22.73 3.36
N ARG A 360 2.22 -21.57 2.91
CA ARG A 360 2.79 -20.72 1.85
C ARG A 360 3.49 -19.51 2.45
N MET A 361 4.24 -18.77 1.65
CA MET A 361 4.82 -17.48 2.03
C MET A 361 3.73 -16.56 2.60
N ALA A 362 4.04 -15.84 3.69
CA ALA A 362 3.10 -14.91 4.30
C ALA A 362 2.69 -13.82 3.33
N ALA A 363 1.42 -13.48 3.32
CA ALA A 363 0.87 -12.37 2.55
C ALA A 363 0.81 -11.09 3.40
N GLY A 364 0.85 -9.93 2.73
CA GLY A 364 0.88 -8.64 3.42
C GLY A 364 0.28 -7.51 2.62
N ALA A 365 0.80 -6.31 2.86
CA ALA A 365 0.29 -5.11 2.24
C ALA A 365 0.73 -4.98 0.77
N TYR A 366 -0.23 -4.79 -0.10
CA TYR A 366 -0.02 -4.42 -1.50
C TYR A 366 -1.03 -3.32 -1.86
N ARG A 367 -0.63 -2.31 -2.66
CA ARG A 367 -1.44 -1.18 -3.13
C ARG A 367 -2.90 -1.60 -3.40
N GLY A 368 -3.86 -0.89 -2.78
CA GLY A 368 -5.29 -1.23 -2.83
C GLY A 368 -5.74 -2.23 -1.76
N TYR A 369 -4.85 -2.94 -1.07
CA TYR A 369 -5.19 -4.00 -0.09
C TYR A 369 -6.22 -4.98 -0.66
N GLY A 370 -7.24 -5.38 0.13
CA GLY A 370 -8.33 -6.24 -0.30
C GLY A 370 -9.35 -5.57 -1.22
N ALA A 371 -9.36 -4.23 -1.32
CA ALA A 371 -10.30 -3.51 -2.19
C ALA A 371 -10.16 -3.92 -3.65
N THR A 372 -8.94 -4.17 -4.13
CA THR A 372 -8.70 -4.58 -5.52
C THR A 372 -9.43 -5.89 -5.86
N GLN A 373 -9.38 -6.88 -4.95
CA GLN A 373 -10.05 -8.16 -5.12
C GLN A 373 -11.58 -8.03 -5.01
N GLY A 374 -12.05 -7.28 -4.00
CA GLY A 374 -13.48 -7.05 -3.80
C GLY A 374 -14.13 -6.27 -4.94
N ILE A 375 -13.47 -5.22 -5.43
CA ILE A 375 -13.97 -4.41 -6.56
C ILE A 375 -13.96 -5.23 -7.86
N PHE A 376 -12.94 -6.07 -8.08
CA PHE A 376 -12.96 -7.01 -9.21
C PHE A 376 -14.23 -7.87 -9.19
N ALA A 377 -14.55 -8.48 -8.05
CA ALA A 377 -15.70 -9.35 -7.90
C ALA A 377 -17.04 -8.59 -8.06
N VAL A 378 -17.20 -7.47 -7.35
CA VAL A 378 -18.44 -6.69 -7.37
C VAL A 378 -18.68 -6.05 -8.74
N GLU A 379 -17.67 -5.40 -9.33
CA GLU A 379 -17.79 -4.71 -10.62
C GLU A 379 -18.01 -5.69 -11.80
N THR A 380 -17.40 -6.88 -11.74
CA THR A 380 -17.68 -7.94 -12.72
C THR A 380 -19.11 -8.45 -12.55
N SER A 381 -19.59 -8.63 -11.32
CA SER A 381 -21.00 -9.00 -11.06
C SER A 381 -21.98 -7.95 -11.57
N VAL A 382 -21.66 -6.66 -11.47
CA VAL A 382 -22.49 -5.57 -12.02
C VAL A 382 -22.56 -5.63 -13.55
N ASN A 383 -21.44 -5.95 -14.20
CA ASN A 383 -21.42 -6.13 -15.67
C ASN A 383 -22.28 -7.33 -16.11
N GLU A 384 -22.17 -8.48 -15.42
CA GLU A 384 -23.00 -9.66 -15.68
C GLU A 384 -24.50 -9.38 -15.41
N LEU A 385 -24.79 -8.59 -14.36
CA LEU A 385 -26.16 -8.18 -14.04
C LEU A 385 -26.74 -7.28 -15.12
N ALA A 386 -25.95 -6.31 -15.63
CA ALA A 386 -26.34 -5.44 -16.74
C ALA A 386 -26.63 -6.23 -18.00
N GLU A 387 -25.79 -7.22 -18.35
CA GLU A 387 -26.04 -8.13 -19.49
C GLU A 387 -27.33 -8.89 -19.35
N LYS A 388 -27.62 -9.52 -18.19
CA LYS A 388 -28.86 -10.26 -17.93
C LYS A 388 -30.10 -9.38 -17.99
N LEU A 389 -29.98 -8.09 -17.62
CA LEU A 389 -31.09 -7.12 -17.69
C LEU A 389 -31.22 -6.49 -19.08
N GLY A 390 -30.26 -6.69 -19.99
CA GLY A 390 -30.20 -6.02 -21.28
C GLY A 390 -29.96 -4.51 -21.15
N MET A 391 -29.30 -4.05 -20.09
CA MET A 391 -28.99 -2.64 -19.82
C MET A 391 -27.56 -2.31 -20.21
N ASP A 392 -27.32 -1.04 -20.59
CA ASP A 392 -25.96 -0.54 -20.75
C ASP A 392 -25.23 -0.54 -19.40
N PRO A 393 -24.00 -1.10 -19.31
CA PRO A 393 -23.22 -1.14 -18.08
C PRO A 393 -22.90 0.24 -17.46
N MET A 394 -22.87 1.30 -18.29
CA MET A 394 -22.71 2.67 -17.77
C MET A 394 -24.04 3.19 -17.18
N GLU A 395 -25.17 2.84 -17.78
CA GLU A 395 -26.50 3.27 -17.28
C GLU A 395 -26.82 2.65 -15.91
N ILE A 396 -26.59 1.33 -15.72
CA ILE A 396 -26.82 0.68 -14.43
C ILE A 396 -25.94 1.28 -13.33
N ARG A 397 -24.69 1.67 -13.65
CA ARG A 397 -23.79 2.35 -12.73
C ARG A 397 -24.28 3.76 -12.38
N MET A 398 -24.60 4.56 -13.39
CA MET A 398 -25.11 5.94 -13.19
C MET A 398 -26.36 5.96 -12.31
N LYS A 399 -27.19 4.93 -12.43
CA LYS A 399 -28.40 4.77 -11.64
C LYS A 399 -28.13 4.45 -10.17
N ASN A 400 -27.19 3.52 -9.89
CA ASN A 400 -27.02 2.89 -8.58
C ASN A 400 -25.81 3.39 -7.79
N MET A 401 -24.83 4.04 -8.43
CA MET A 401 -23.60 4.45 -7.75
C MET A 401 -23.87 5.47 -6.64
N VAL A 402 -22.98 5.48 -5.65
CA VAL A 402 -22.99 6.44 -4.55
C VAL A 402 -22.91 7.87 -5.07
N LYS A 403 -23.61 8.79 -4.41
CA LYS A 403 -23.68 10.22 -4.73
C LYS A 403 -23.26 11.07 -3.55
N GLU A 404 -22.85 12.31 -3.82
CA GLU A 404 -22.55 13.29 -2.78
C GLU A 404 -23.73 13.46 -1.80
N GLY A 405 -23.42 13.52 -0.53
CA GLY A 405 -24.39 13.62 0.57
C GLY A 405 -25.03 12.29 0.99
N GLN A 406 -24.76 11.20 0.30
CA GLN A 406 -25.37 9.90 0.61
C GLN A 406 -24.69 9.22 1.79
N PHE A 407 -25.50 8.71 2.73
CA PHE A 407 -25.03 7.87 3.83
C PHE A 407 -24.65 6.46 3.32
N MET A 408 -23.52 5.94 3.75
CA MET A 408 -22.97 4.65 3.30
C MET A 408 -22.85 3.67 4.48
N PRO A 409 -23.87 2.87 4.79
CA PRO A 409 -23.82 1.92 5.90
C PRO A 409 -22.62 0.96 5.81
N ALA A 410 -22.35 0.41 4.63
CA ALA A 410 -21.25 -0.52 4.37
C ALA A 410 -19.85 0.16 4.39
N TYR A 411 -19.77 1.48 4.48
CA TYR A 411 -18.52 2.23 4.61
C TYR A 411 -18.42 2.84 6.01
N TYR A 412 -18.39 1.97 7.00
CA TYR A 412 -18.27 2.35 8.42
C TYR A 412 -19.34 3.36 8.92
N GLY A 413 -20.47 3.49 8.20
CA GLY A 413 -21.50 4.48 8.53
C GLY A 413 -21.08 5.93 8.27
N GLU A 414 -20.17 6.17 7.34
CA GLU A 414 -19.76 7.51 6.93
C GLU A 414 -20.69 8.07 5.84
N THR A 415 -20.66 9.38 5.64
CA THR A 415 -21.38 10.07 4.55
C THR A 415 -20.38 10.45 3.44
N ALA A 416 -20.76 10.32 2.19
CA ALA A 416 -19.99 10.79 1.03
C ALA A 416 -20.06 12.33 0.95
N ASN A 417 -19.25 13.03 1.76
CA ASN A 417 -19.27 14.50 1.85
C ASN A 417 -18.76 15.19 0.58
N SER A 418 -17.97 14.49 -0.22
CA SER A 418 -17.45 14.94 -1.51
C SER A 418 -17.42 13.76 -2.48
N CYS A 419 -18.14 13.86 -3.60
CA CYS A 419 -18.22 12.79 -4.59
C CYS A 419 -18.51 13.37 -5.97
N ALA A 420 -17.61 13.14 -6.92
CA ALA A 420 -17.78 13.48 -8.34
C ALA A 420 -17.77 12.23 -9.23
N LEU A 421 -18.18 11.06 -8.70
CA LEU A 421 -18.13 9.79 -9.42
C LEU A 421 -19.01 9.78 -10.67
N ASP A 422 -20.15 10.45 -10.63
CA ASP A 422 -21.05 10.65 -11.78
C ASP A 422 -20.36 11.42 -12.91
N LYS A 423 -19.62 12.49 -12.59
CA LYS A 423 -18.83 13.26 -13.55
C LYS A 423 -17.67 12.43 -14.10
N CYS A 424 -16.99 11.66 -13.22
CA CYS A 424 -15.95 10.74 -13.64
C CYS A 424 -16.45 9.73 -14.66
N LEU A 425 -17.60 9.10 -14.42
CA LEU A 425 -18.20 8.12 -15.33
C LEU A 425 -18.63 8.77 -16.65
N ALA A 426 -19.29 9.93 -16.58
CA ALA A 426 -19.70 10.68 -17.76
C ALA A 426 -18.51 11.07 -18.64
N ARG A 427 -17.41 11.52 -18.02
CA ARG A 427 -16.19 11.90 -18.74
C ARG A 427 -15.49 10.71 -19.36
N VAL A 428 -15.39 9.58 -18.64
CA VAL A 428 -14.85 8.32 -19.20
C VAL A 428 -15.66 7.85 -20.39
N LYS A 429 -17.01 7.94 -20.33
CA LYS A 429 -17.90 7.62 -21.44
C LYS A 429 -17.57 8.42 -22.70
N GLU A 430 -17.37 9.73 -22.53
CA GLU A 430 -16.99 10.63 -23.64
C GLU A 430 -15.58 10.31 -24.17
N MET A 431 -14.58 10.21 -23.29
CA MET A 431 -13.18 9.97 -23.67
C MET A 431 -12.98 8.66 -24.44
N SER A 432 -13.68 7.61 -24.00
CA SER A 432 -13.59 6.27 -24.60
C SER A 432 -14.34 6.15 -25.93
N GLY A 433 -15.26 7.07 -26.25
CA GLY A 433 -16.18 6.94 -27.39
C GLY A 433 -17.12 5.76 -27.22
N TRP A 434 -17.60 5.52 -25.97
CA TRP A 434 -18.36 4.35 -25.55
C TRP A 434 -19.52 4.03 -26.47
N ASP A 435 -20.38 5.00 -26.76
CA ASP A 435 -21.61 4.81 -27.55
C ASP A 435 -21.35 4.30 -28.98
N GLU A 436 -20.15 4.52 -29.54
CA GLU A 436 -19.76 4.07 -30.87
C GLU A 436 -19.02 2.72 -30.85
N LYS A 437 -18.41 2.36 -29.74
CA LYS A 437 -17.51 1.19 -29.61
C LYS A 437 -18.15 0.00 -28.86
N TYR A 438 -19.09 0.29 -27.97
CA TYR A 438 -19.73 -0.75 -27.15
C TYR A 438 -20.76 -1.58 -27.96
N PRO A 439 -20.85 -2.92 -27.78
CA PRO A 439 -19.93 -3.71 -26.94
C PRO A 439 -18.63 -4.10 -27.67
N ARG A 440 -18.70 -4.33 -29.00
CA ARG A 440 -17.56 -4.81 -29.80
C ARG A 440 -17.72 -4.54 -31.29
N LYS A 441 -16.59 -4.62 -32.02
CA LYS A 441 -16.51 -4.54 -33.48
C LYS A 441 -15.53 -5.60 -34.00
N VAL A 442 -15.99 -6.42 -34.95
CA VAL A 442 -15.12 -7.36 -35.68
C VAL A 442 -14.35 -6.60 -36.75
N MET A 443 -13.05 -6.73 -36.76
CA MET A 443 -12.13 -6.07 -37.69
C MET A 443 -11.97 -6.88 -38.98
N PRO A 444 -11.52 -6.25 -40.09
CA PRO A 444 -11.36 -6.94 -41.37
C PRO A 444 -10.36 -8.13 -41.38
N ASP A 445 -9.43 -8.13 -40.42
CA ASP A 445 -8.43 -9.20 -40.22
C ASP A 445 -8.91 -10.32 -39.27
N GLY A 446 -10.17 -10.25 -38.84
CA GLY A 446 -10.76 -11.24 -37.93
C GLY A 446 -10.59 -10.97 -36.45
N LYS A 447 -9.75 -10.00 -36.08
CA LYS A 447 -9.61 -9.59 -34.67
C LYS A 447 -10.87 -8.87 -34.17
N ILE A 448 -11.01 -8.79 -32.85
CA ILE A 448 -12.19 -8.21 -32.22
C ILE A 448 -11.75 -7.05 -31.32
N ARG A 449 -12.23 -5.85 -31.63
CA ARG A 449 -12.12 -4.70 -30.73
C ARG A 449 -13.31 -4.63 -29.82
N SER A 450 -13.07 -4.36 -28.55
CA SER A 450 -14.13 -4.24 -27.55
C SER A 450 -13.74 -3.26 -26.46
N VAL A 451 -14.72 -2.82 -25.69
CA VAL A 451 -14.55 -1.91 -24.57
C VAL A 451 -15.14 -2.50 -23.29
N GLY A 452 -14.56 -2.12 -22.15
CA GLY A 452 -15.07 -2.50 -20.84
C GLY A 452 -14.95 -1.35 -19.84
N VAL A 453 -15.79 -1.34 -18.81
CA VAL A 453 -15.90 -0.26 -17.82
C VAL A 453 -15.90 -0.79 -16.40
N ALA A 454 -15.39 0.00 -15.47
CA ALA A 454 -15.48 -0.24 -14.03
C ALA A 454 -15.44 1.06 -13.23
N LEU A 455 -16.02 1.00 -12.02
CA LEU A 455 -15.88 2.02 -10.99
C LEU A 455 -14.99 1.54 -9.86
N ALA A 456 -14.46 2.48 -9.09
CA ALA A 456 -13.71 2.19 -7.87
C ALA A 456 -13.88 3.28 -6.82
N MET A 457 -13.69 2.88 -5.56
CA MET A 457 -13.46 3.76 -4.43
C MET A 457 -12.35 3.21 -3.53
N GLN A 458 -11.81 4.07 -2.64
CA GLN A 458 -10.83 3.71 -1.63
C GLN A 458 -11.03 4.59 -0.39
N GLY A 459 -10.13 4.56 0.59
CA GLY A 459 -10.11 5.51 1.70
C GLY A 459 -8.96 6.49 1.58
N SER A 460 -9.01 7.56 2.39
CA SER A 460 -7.93 8.54 2.51
C SER A 460 -7.11 8.39 3.80
N CYS A 461 -7.48 7.45 4.68
CA CYS A 461 -6.78 7.06 5.90
C CYS A 461 -7.50 5.90 6.59
N ILE A 462 -6.98 5.47 7.74
CA ILE A 462 -7.72 4.65 8.72
C ILE A 462 -8.25 5.60 9.78
N SER A 463 -9.57 5.81 9.80
CA SER A 463 -10.26 6.75 10.71
C SER A 463 -9.90 6.49 12.18
N ASN A 464 -9.60 7.55 12.93
CA ASN A 464 -9.21 7.51 14.36
C ASN A 464 -7.93 6.71 14.68
N VAL A 465 -7.18 6.27 13.67
CA VAL A 465 -5.96 5.44 13.82
C VAL A 465 -4.74 6.17 13.25
N ASP A 466 -4.84 6.64 12.01
CA ASP A 466 -3.71 7.30 11.37
C ASP A 466 -3.45 8.67 11.99
N VAL A 467 -2.18 8.93 12.26
CA VAL A 467 -1.68 10.21 12.77
C VAL A 467 -0.58 10.70 11.85
N GLY A 468 -0.72 11.90 11.33
CA GLY A 468 0.32 12.64 10.64
C GLY A 468 0.78 13.82 11.49
N SER A 469 2.08 14.09 11.49
CA SER A 469 2.63 15.23 12.22
C SER A 469 3.71 15.93 11.40
N ALA A 470 3.82 17.25 11.60
CA ALA A 470 4.84 18.08 10.97
C ALA A 470 5.42 19.09 11.96
N THR A 471 6.72 19.30 11.90
CA THR A 471 7.39 20.42 12.55
C THR A 471 7.92 21.34 11.46
N ILE A 472 7.58 22.63 11.52
CA ILE A 472 8.09 23.65 10.60
C ILE A 472 8.80 24.72 11.42
N LYS A 473 10.04 25.06 11.01
CA LYS A 473 10.89 26.04 11.66
C LYS A 473 11.40 27.06 10.65
N LEU A 474 11.34 28.35 10.98
CA LEU A 474 12.02 29.41 10.25
C LEU A 474 13.47 29.54 10.75
N GLY A 475 14.44 29.51 9.82
CA GLY A 475 15.85 29.78 10.06
C GLY A 475 16.20 31.28 10.08
N GLU A 476 17.43 31.61 10.52
CA GLU A 476 17.96 32.96 10.52
C GLU A 476 18.26 33.52 9.13
N ASP A 477 18.30 32.66 8.14
CA ASP A 477 18.51 32.94 6.72
C ASP A 477 17.21 33.16 5.92
N GLY A 478 16.07 33.03 6.58
CA GLY A 478 14.75 33.13 5.96
C GLY A 478 14.29 31.84 5.25
N VAL A 479 14.98 30.71 5.44
CA VAL A 479 14.61 29.40 4.89
C VAL A 479 13.83 28.61 5.93
N TYR A 480 12.81 27.90 5.47
CA TYR A 480 12.03 27.00 6.32
C TYR A 480 12.58 25.60 6.33
N ASN A 481 12.65 24.98 7.50
CA ASN A 481 12.93 23.55 7.68
C ASN A 481 11.65 22.83 8.08
N MET A 482 11.16 21.95 7.23
CA MET A 482 10.01 21.08 7.48
C MET A 482 10.48 19.67 7.81
N SER A 483 10.17 19.19 9.02
CA SER A 483 10.45 17.82 9.46
C SER A 483 9.15 17.04 9.55
N ILE A 484 9.11 15.91 8.82
CA ILE A 484 7.96 14.99 8.73
C ILE A 484 8.44 13.55 8.92
N ALA A 485 7.58 12.64 9.38
CA ALA A 485 7.91 11.22 9.42
C ALA A 485 7.18 10.39 8.35
N ALA A 486 6.35 11.02 7.52
CA ALA A 486 5.86 10.42 6.29
C ALA A 486 7.03 10.05 5.37
N ALA A 487 6.96 8.86 4.77
CA ALA A 487 8.04 8.30 3.97
C ALA A 487 7.77 8.46 2.47
N ASP A 488 8.57 9.27 1.76
CA ASP A 488 8.55 9.30 0.30
C ASP A 488 9.19 8.02 -0.27
N MET A 489 8.37 7.19 -0.88
CA MET A 489 8.78 5.94 -1.54
C MET A 489 8.79 6.05 -3.08
N GLY A 490 8.85 7.27 -3.61
CA GLY A 490 8.74 7.61 -5.02
C GLY A 490 7.45 8.34 -5.37
N THR A 491 6.55 8.50 -4.41
CA THR A 491 5.24 9.16 -4.57
C THR A 491 5.35 10.67 -4.77
N GLY A 492 6.44 11.29 -4.31
CA GLY A 492 6.62 12.74 -4.31
C GLY A 492 5.97 13.44 -3.11
N CYS A 493 5.72 12.72 -2.02
CA CYS A 493 5.07 13.30 -0.84
C CYS A 493 5.90 14.44 -0.23
N ASP A 494 7.24 14.36 -0.21
CA ASP A 494 8.12 15.45 0.22
C ASP A 494 7.83 16.75 -0.55
N THR A 495 7.52 16.64 -1.86
CA THR A 495 7.22 17.78 -2.73
C THR A 495 5.82 18.33 -2.46
N ILE A 496 4.79 17.47 -2.44
CA ILE A 496 3.41 17.95 -2.25
C ILE A 496 3.18 18.54 -0.85
N LEU A 497 3.80 17.99 0.18
CA LEU A 497 3.72 18.55 1.53
C LEU A 497 4.45 19.91 1.61
N ALA A 498 5.59 20.06 0.93
CA ALA A 498 6.24 21.36 0.79
C ALA A 498 5.39 22.37 -0.02
N GLN A 499 4.65 21.93 -1.07
CA GLN A 499 3.69 22.80 -1.80
C GLN A 499 2.57 23.30 -0.89
N MET A 500 2.02 22.45 -0.03
CA MET A 500 0.99 22.85 0.95
C MET A 500 1.53 23.87 1.95
N ALA A 501 2.76 23.66 2.44
CA ALA A 501 3.42 24.61 3.33
C ALA A 501 3.70 25.95 2.62
N ALA A 502 4.21 25.92 1.39
CA ALA A 502 4.48 27.11 0.59
C ALA A 502 3.22 27.93 0.32
N GLU A 503 2.09 27.26 0.04
CA GLU A 503 0.78 27.93 -0.13
C GLU A 503 0.35 28.68 1.12
N CYS A 504 0.51 28.08 2.33
CA CYS A 504 0.14 28.70 3.59
C CYS A 504 1.08 29.85 3.98
N LEU A 505 2.38 29.70 3.70
CA LEU A 505 3.42 30.64 4.10
C LEU A 505 3.64 31.76 3.07
N ASP A 506 2.98 31.69 1.91
CA ASP A 506 3.15 32.58 0.76
C ASP A 506 4.59 32.64 0.23
N CYS A 507 5.40 31.59 0.41
CA CYS A 507 6.81 31.51 0.01
C CYS A 507 7.01 30.63 -1.23
N ASP A 508 8.23 30.66 -1.81
CA ASP A 508 8.59 29.78 -2.88
C ASP A 508 8.83 28.34 -2.38
N LEU A 509 8.58 27.35 -3.25
CA LEU A 509 8.82 25.94 -2.92
C LEU A 509 10.29 25.67 -2.51
N ASP A 510 11.25 26.40 -3.11
CA ASP A 510 12.67 26.25 -2.83
C ASP A 510 13.10 26.81 -1.48
N ASP A 511 12.29 27.69 -0.87
CA ASP A 511 12.52 28.20 0.50
C ASP A 511 12.24 27.15 1.58
N ILE A 512 11.71 25.97 1.21
CA ILE A 512 11.37 24.91 2.17
C ILE A 512 12.34 23.72 2.00
N ALA A 513 13.22 23.54 2.97
CA ALA A 513 14.03 22.33 3.10
C ALA A 513 13.24 21.24 3.82
N VAL A 514 13.12 20.06 3.19
CA VAL A 514 12.39 18.92 3.76
C VAL A 514 13.37 17.93 4.35
N SER A 515 13.16 17.57 5.62
CA SER A 515 13.84 16.46 6.30
C SER A 515 12.80 15.46 6.76
N GLY A 516 13.10 14.16 6.69
CA GLY A 516 12.03 13.25 7.00
C GLY A 516 12.40 11.86 7.47
N ALA A 517 11.42 11.28 8.15
CA ALA A 517 11.34 9.91 8.60
C ALA A 517 12.57 9.42 9.42
N ASP A 518 12.73 10.04 10.56
CA ASP A 518 13.72 9.69 11.59
C ASP A 518 13.05 9.78 12.98
N THR A 519 13.05 8.71 13.73
CA THR A 519 12.37 8.62 15.03
C THR A 519 12.94 9.50 16.13
N ASP A 520 14.12 10.10 15.92
CA ASP A 520 14.72 11.02 16.88
C ASP A 520 14.43 12.50 16.53
N THR A 521 14.30 12.84 15.26
CA THR A 521 14.21 14.24 14.81
C THR A 521 12.87 14.60 14.19
N SER A 522 12.11 13.62 13.69
CA SER A 522 10.77 13.85 13.16
C SER A 522 9.69 13.65 14.22
N PRO A 523 8.60 14.42 14.22
CA PRO A 523 7.45 14.13 15.07
C PRO A 523 6.79 12.80 14.67
N TYR A 524 5.97 12.22 15.55
CA TYR A 524 5.31 10.94 15.30
C TYR A 524 4.40 11.00 14.07
N ASP A 525 4.51 9.98 13.24
CA ASP A 525 3.63 9.73 12.09
C ASP A 525 3.43 8.21 11.98
N SER A 526 2.24 7.79 11.65
CA SER A 526 1.92 6.36 11.52
C SER A 526 2.69 5.67 10.39
N GLY A 527 3.10 6.44 9.38
CA GLY A 527 3.81 5.96 8.20
C GLY A 527 3.03 6.17 6.91
N SER A 528 3.70 5.98 5.78
CA SER A 528 3.09 6.17 4.45
C SER A 528 2.39 4.89 3.99
N TYR A 529 1.14 4.70 4.43
CA TYR A 529 0.24 3.62 4.05
C TYR A 529 -1.22 4.10 4.10
N ALA A 530 -2.19 3.26 3.73
CA ALA A 530 -3.62 3.58 3.64
C ALA A 530 -3.91 4.88 2.86
N SER A 531 -3.00 5.28 1.98
CA SER A 531 -3.04 6.53 1.19
C SER A 531 -3.17 7.81 2.03
N SER A 532 -2.78 7.77 3.32
CA SER A 532 -3.07 8.81 4.31
C SER A 532 -2.22 10.08 4.20
N THR A 533 -1.05 10.02 3.56
CA THR A 533 -0.04 11.08 3.62
C THR A 533 -0.58 12.44 3.13
N THR A 534 -1.23 12.48 1.97
CA THR A 534 -1.79 13.75 1.42
C THR A 534 -2.85 14.32 2.35
N TYR A 535 -3.75 13.48 2.83
CA TYR A 535 -4.91 13.89 3.62
C TYR A 535 -4.54 14.16 5.09
N VAL A 536 -3.89 13.23 5.77
CA VAL A 536 -3.61 13.32 7.21
C VAL A 536 -2.36 14.15 7.50
N THR A 537 -1.21 13.80 6.91
CA THR A 537 0.03 14.56 7.14
C THR A 537 -0.04 15.93 6.48
N GLY A 538 -0.72 16.05 5.32
CA GLY A 538 -0.99 17.32 4.66
C GLY A 538 -1.78 18.30 5.55
N MET A 539 -2.77 17.82 6.30
CA MET A 539 -3.52 18.65 7.25
C MET A 539 -2.64 19.13 8.42
N ALA A 540 -1.75 18.26 8.93
CA ALA A 540 -0.79 18.65 9.97
C ALA A 540 0.19 19.72 9.46
N VAL A 541 0.68 19.59 8.24
CA VAL A 541 1.54 20.58 7.57
C VAL A 541 0.80 21.92 7.41
N THR A 542 -0.43 21.89 6.93
CA THR A 542 -1.25 23.11 6.76
C THR A 542 -1.42 23.84 8.09
N ARG A 543 -1.84 23.14 9.16
CA ARG A 543 -2.01 23.72 10.50
C ARG A 543 -0.71 24.29 11.07
N ALA A 544 0.41 23.54 10.93
CA ALA A 544 1.72 24.01 11.39
C ALA A 544 2.17 25.28 10.66
N SER A 545 1.95 25.34 9.35
CA SER A 545 2.30 26.48 8.51
C SER A 545 1.49 27.72 8.84
N GLU A 546 0.18 27.57 9.01
CA GLU A 546 -0.73 28.67 9.38
C GLU A 546 -0.37 29.25 10.76
N GLU A 547 -0.11 28.41 11.74
CA GLU A 547 0.28 28.87 13.08
C GLU A 547 1.69 29.51 13.06
N LEU A 548 2.64 28.96 12.27
CA LEU A 548 3.95 29.56 12.11
C LEU A 548 3.87 30.95 11.47
N LYS A 549 3.03 31.12 10.43
CA LYS A 549 2.78 32.42 9.80
C LYS A 549 2.29 33.44 10.80
N LYS A 550 1.34 33.07 11.68
CA LYS A 550 0.86 33.97 12.76
C LYS A 550 2.00 34.37 13.70
N ARG A 551 2.92 33.46 14.03
CA ARG A 551 4.08 33.77 14.88
C ARG A 551 5.08 34.68 14.17
N ILE A 552 5.31 34.50 12.88
CA ILE A 552 6.14 35.38 12.05
C ILE A 552 5.59 36.80 12.06
N VAL A 553 4.30 36.95 11.80
CA VAL A 553 3.62 38.27 11.79
C VAL A 553 3.71 38.95 13.19
N ARG A 554 3.52 38.19 14.29
CA ARG A 554 3.68 38.72 15.66
C ARG A 554 5.12 39.18 15.93
N GLN A 555 6.13 38.43 15.46
CA GLN A 555 7.54 38.82 15.62
C GLN A 555 7.88 40.06 14.76
N ALA A 556 7.35 40.13 13.55
CA ALA A 556 7.47 41.28 12.66
C ALA A 556 6.85 42.54 13.30
N ALA A 557 5.63 42.45 13.86
CA ALA A 557 4.96 43.55 14.56
C ALA A 557 5.81 44.14 15.71
N LYS A 558 6.43 43.27 16.52
CA LYS A 558 7.39 43.69 17.56
C LYS A 558 8.57 44.47 17.00
N MET A 559 9.15 44.00 15.90
CA MET A 559 10.32 44.61 15.26
C MET A 559 9.93 45.97 14.63
N LEU A 560 8.77 46.05 13.98
CA LEU A 560 8.21 47.25 13.36
C LEU A 560 7.54 48.20 14.35
N LYS A 561 7.41 47.79 15.62
CA LYS A 561 6.76 48.56 16.70
C LYS A 561 5.34 48.99 16.35
N CYS A 562 4.56 48.09 15.75
CA CYS A 562 3.18 48.27 15.37
C CYS A 562 2.31 47.14 15.91
N GLU A 563 0.97 47.27 15.79
CA GLU A 563 0.04 46.19 16.14
C GLU A 563 0.07 45.05 15.09
N VAL A 564 -0.35 43.85 15.45
CA VAL A 564 -0.30 42.66 14.59
C VAL A 564 -1.19 42.83 13.35
N ASP A 565 -2.32 43.50 13.46
CA ASP A 565 -3.26 43.79 12.36
C ASP A 565 -2.79 44.93 11.43
N GLU A 566 -1.74 45.64 11.81
CA GLU A 566 -1.06 46.64 10.98
C GLU A 566 0.11 46.09 10.16
N VAL A 567 0.33 44.75 10.15
CA VAL A 567 1.42 44.08 9.42
C VAL A 567 0.86 43.39 8.18
N ASP A 568 1.31 43.86 7.01
CA ASP A 568 1.17 43.13 5.75
C ASP A 568 2.41 42.23 5.52
N PHE A 569 2.18 40.95 5.30
CA PHE A 569 3.25 39.93 5.10
C PHE A 569 3.02 39.21 3.78
N ASP A 570 3.94 39.38 2.83
CA ASP A 570 3.88 38.81 1.49
C ASP A 570 4.60 37.45 1.30
N GLY A 571 5.11 36.88 2.40
CA GLY A 571 5.91 35.63 2.42
C GLY A 571 7.42 35.86 2.52
N HIS A 572 7.93 37.03 2.18
CA HIS A 572 9.36 37.39 2.20
C HIS A 572 9.65 38.66 3.01
N ILE A 573 8.74 39.61 2.98
CA ILE A 573 8.84 40.90 3.66
C ILE A 573 7.57 41.15 4.45
N ALA A 574 7.75 41.63 5.68
CA ALA A 574 6.66 42.17 6.48
C ALA A 574 6.77 43.71 6.50
N ARG A 575 5.66 44.40 6.24
CA ARG A 575 5.53 45.86 6.19
C ARG A 575 4.54 46.36 7.27
N SER A 576 4.83 47.51 7.83
CA SER A 576 3.85 48.21 8.65
C SER A 576 2.99 49.11 7.79
N ASP A 577 1.70 48.91 7.76
CA ASP A 577 0.73 49.75 7.04
C ASP A 577 0.72 51.18 7.61
N LYS A 578 1.14 51.36 8.86
CA LYS A 578 1.14 52.64 9.57
C LYS A 578 2.39 53.49 9.29
N THR A 579 3.56 52.89 9.29
CA THR A 579 4.83 53.60 9.18
C THR A 579 5.48 53.42 7.80
N GLY A 580 5.10 52.40 7.04
CA GLY A 580 5.75 52.02 5.81
C GLY A 580 7.15 51.35 6.00
N GLU A 581 7.55 51.10 7.25
CA GLU A 581 8.78 50.38 7.54
C GLU A 581 8.66 48.89 7.15
N GLU A 582 9.80 48.31 6.71
CA GLU A 582 9.86 46.94 6.25
C GLU A 582 10.89 46.12 7.03
N VAL A 583 10.62 44.84 7.20
CA VAL A 583 11.55 43.86 7.75
C VAL A 583 11.52 42.58 6.92
N THR A 584 12.70 42.06 6.54
CA THR A 584 12.81 40.83 5.76
C THR A 584 12.59 39.60 6.59
N LEU A 585 12.14 38.50 5.98
CA LEU A 585 11.93 37.20 6.64
C LEU A 585 13.21 36.72 7.35
N ALA A 586 14.40 36.88 6.72
CA ALA A 586 15.69 36.57 7.35
C ALA A 586 15.95 37.42 8.63
N ALA A 587 15.65 38.73 8.58
CA ALA A 587 15.77 39.57 9.75
C ALA A 587 14.79 39.17 10.87
N ILE A 588 13.56 38.77 10.51
CA ILE A 588 12.55 38.25 11.47
C ILE A 588 13.08 36.95 12.12
N GLY A 589 13.63 36.01 11.32
CA GLY A 589 14.25 34.78 11.81
C GLY A 589 15.41 35.04 12.76
N ALA A 590 16.35 35.88 12.36
CA ALA A 590 17.51 36.27 13.19
C ALA A 590 17.07 37.00 14.47
N GLY A 591 16.10 37.92 14.38
CA GLY A 591 15.54 38.64 15.52
C GLY A 591 14.87 37.73 16.56
N ALA A 592 14.23 36.66 16.11
CA ALA A 592 13.63 35.68 17.01
C ALA A 592 14.66 34.85 17.81
N MET A 593 15.88 34.70 17.31
CA MET A 593 16.96 33.98 18.00
C MET A 593 17.69 34.86 19.03
N CYS A 594 17.54 36.18 18.96
CA CYS A 594 18.23 37.16 19.77
C CYS A 594 17.29 37.88 20.76
N GLY A 595 16.88 37.17 21.81
CA GLY A 595 16.14 37.79 22.91
C GLY A 595 14.62 37.93 22.68
N SER A 596 14.06 37.15 21.76
CA SER A 596 12.60 37.02 21.60
C SER A 596 12.03 35.95 22.52
N ASP A 597 10.81 36.16 22.98
CA ASP A 597 9.96 35.17 23.66
C ASP A 597 9.12 34.35 22.69
N ILE A 598 9.26 34.59 21.37
CA ILE A 598 8.51 33.91 20.32
C ILE A 598 9.42 32.92 19.61
N ALA A 599 9.15 31.63 19.79
CA ALA A 599 9.80 30.58 19.03
C ALA A 599 9.15 30.48 17.63
N LEU A 600 9.95 30.65 16.57
CA LEU A 600 9.53 30.48 15.17
C LEU A 600 9.67 29.02 14.74
N GLN A 601 9.12 28.15 15.56
CA GLN A 601 8.98 26.72 15.31
C GLN A 601 7.62 26.27 15.82
N VAL A 602 6.91 25.47 14.98
CA VAL A 602 5.59 24.90 15.28
C VAL A 602 5.59 23.43 14.98
N THR A 603 5.02 22.65 15.86
CA THR A 603 4.75 21.22 15.66
C THR A 603 3.24 21.03 15.81
N GLU A 604 2.62 20.44 14.77
CA GLU A 604 1.21 20.09 14.77
C GLU A 604 1.02 18.63 14.40
N SER A 605 -0.06 18.05 14.89
CA SER A 605 -0.48 16.68 14.59
C SER A 605 -1.95 16.68 14.16
N HIS A 606 -2.28 15.73 13.29
CA HIS A 606 -3.64 15.51 12.85
C HIS A 606 -3.97 14.02 12.84
N SER A 607 -5.17 13.69 13.27
CA SER A 607 -5.84 12.41 13.07
C SER A 607 -7.28 12.71 12.67
N SER A 608 -7.80 11.98 11.68
CA SER A 608 -9.15 12.22 11.17
C SER A 608 -10.15 11.21 11.74
N PRO A 609 -11.34 11.66 12.18
CA PRO A 609 -12.42 10.76 12.56
C PRO A 609 -13.14 10.12 11.37
N VAL A 610 -12.89 10.61 10.16
CA VAL A 610 -13.48 10.14 8.90
C VAL A 610 -12.40 9.82 7.87
N SER A 611 -12.73 8.95 6.91
CA SER A 611 -11.85 8.57 5.81
C SER A 611 -12.54 8.85 4.47
N PRO A 612 -12.57 10.12 4.01
CA PRO A 612 -13.31 10.48 2.80
C PRO A 612 -12.80 9.69 1.60
N PRO A 613 -13.68 9.00 0.86
CA PRO A 613 -13.23 8.18 -0.24
C PRO A 613 -12.89 9.01 -1.49
N PRO A 614 -11.74 8.78 -2.12
CA PRO A 614 -11.55 9.10 -3.52
C PRO A 614 -12.36 8.15 -4.39
N TYR A 615 -12.74 8.59 -5.60
CA TYR A 615 -13.50 7.83 -6.56
C TYR A 615 -12.80 7.78 -7.91
N MET A 616 -13.06 6.74 -8.71
CA MET A 616 -12.50 6.60 -10.05
C MET A 616 -13.45 5.84 -10.96
N ALA A 617 -13.58 6.32 -12.19
CA ALA A 617 -14.11 5.55 -13.30
C ALA A 617 -12.98 5.18 -14.25
N GLY A 618 -13.01 3.95 -14.77
CA GLY A 618 -12.04 3.46 -15.74
C GLY A 618 -12.72 2.74 -16.90
N ALA A 619 -12.24 2.97 -18.12
CA ALA A 619 -12.63 2.19 -19.29
C ALA A 619 -11.39 1.77 -20.08
N VAL A 620 -11.47 0.60 -20.72
CA VAL A 620 -10.40 0.05 -21.55
C VAL A 620 -10.92 -0.30 -22.92
N GLU A 621 -10.11 -0.05 -23.95
CA GLU A 621 -10.28 -0.57 -25.30
C GLU A 621 -9.21 -1.62 -25.57
N ILE A 622 -9.62 -2.80 -26.01
CA ILE A 622 -8.70 -3.89 -26.37
C ILE A 622 -8.92 -4.34 -27.81
N GLU A 623 -7.88 -4.94 -28.39
CA GLU A 623 -7.96 -5.75 -29.59
C GLU A 623 -7.60 -7.21 -29.23
N LEU A 624 -8.53 -8.13 -29.47
CA LEU A 624 -8.39 -9.55 -29.14
C LEU A 624 -8.25 -10.35 -30.42
N ASP A 625 -7.24 -11.21 -30.50
CA ASP A 625 -7.08 -12.22 -31.52
C ASP A 625 -7.78 -13.51 -31.07
N PRO A 626 -8.90 -13.90 -31.69
CA PRO A 626 -9.63 -15.08 -31.25
C PRO A 626 -8.92 -16.41 -31.51
N GLU A 627 -7.95 -16.47 -32.46
CA GLU A 627 -7.19 -17.69 -32.75
C GLU A 627 -6.16 -18.01 -31.67
N THR A 628 -5.57 -16.96 -31.08
CA THR A 628 -4.48 -17.11 -30.10
C THR A 628 -4.88 -16.74 -28.68
N GLY A 629 -6.04 -16.11 -28.49
CA GLY A 629 -6.47 -15.53 -27.22
C GLY A 629 -5.63 -14.32 -26.77
N HIS A 630 -4.77 -13.78 -27.66
CA HIS A 630 -3.94 -12.63 -27.34
C HIS A 630 -4.75 -11.36 -27.18
N VAL A 631 -4.54 -10.64 -26.08
CA VAL A 631 -5.19 -9.34 -25.77
C VAL A 631 -4.16 -8.24 -25.87
N GLU A 632 -4.36 -7.31 -26.79
CA GLU A 632 -3.63 -6.06 -26.89
C GLU A 632 -4.47 -4.92 -26.31
N ILE A 633 -3.90 -4.18 -25.35
CA ILE A 633 -4.54 -2.97 -24.82
C ILE A 633 -4.22 -1.83 -25.76
N LEU A 634 -5.24 -1.22 -26.35
CA LEU A 634 -5.10 -0.07 -27.25
C LEU A 634 -5.04 1.23 -26.43
N ASP A 635 -6.08 1.46 -25.63
CA ASP A 635 -6.23 2.65 -24.83
C ASP A 635 -6.86 2.32 -23.47
N TYR A 636 -6.39 2.97 -22.41
CA TYR A 636 -7.00 2.97 -21.09
C TYR A 636 -7.38 4.38 -20.68
N TYR A 637 -8.64 4.61 -20.39
CA TYR A 637 -9.21 5.89 -19.99
C TYR A 637 -9.53 5.86 -18.50
N ALA A 638 -9.06 6.87 -17.78
CA ALA A 638 -9.27 6.98 -16.34
C ALA A 638 -9.60 8.41 -15.94
N VAL A 639 -10.64 8.57 -15.15
CA VAL A 639 -10.97 9.85 -14.53
C VAL A 639 -11.08 9.65 -13.02
N VAL A 640 -10.30 10.43 -12.27
CA VAL A 640 -10.13 10.28 -10.82
C VAL A 640 -10.63 11.51 -10.09
N ASP A 641 -11.49 11.30 -9.10
CA ASP A 641 -11.85 12.29 -8.08
C ASP A 641 -10.99 12.06 -6.83
N CYS A 642 -9.92 12.81 -6.69
CA CYS A 642 -9.10 12.89 -5.49
C CYS A 642 -9.25 14.24 -4.76
N GLY A 643 -10.39 14.91 -4.92
CA GLY A 643 -10.62 16.26 -4.44
C GLY A 643 -9.75 17.26 -5.19
N THR A 644 -9.15 18.21 -4.49
CA THR A 644 -8.20 19.15 -5.08
C THR A 644 -6.88 18.44 -5.40
N VAL A 645 -6.45 18.52 -6.64
CA VAL A 645 -5.17 17.95 -7.11
C VAL A 645 -4.01 18.86 -6.71
N ILE A 646 -3.21 18.44 -5.73
CA ILE A 646 -2.12 19.26 -5.17
C ILE A 646 -1.00 19.46 -6.21
N ASN A 647 -0.62 18.40 -6.92
CA ASN A 647 0.37 18.47 -8.01
C ASN A 647 -0.10 17.59 -9.19
N PRO A 648 -0.56 18.19 -10.29
CA PRO A 648 -1.13 17.44 -11.41
C PRO A 648 -0.18 16.42 -12.04
N ASN A 649 1.11 16.74 -12.18
CA ASN A 649 2.09 15.82 -12.75
C ASN A 649 2.31 14.60 -11.86
N LEU A 650 2.49 14.81 -10.56
CA LEU A 650 2.73 13.71 -9.61
C LEU A 650 1.49 12.85 -9.43
N ALA A 651 0.30 13.46 -9.42
CA ALA A 651 -0.97 12.74 -9.36
C ALA A 651 -1.17 11.86 -10.60
N ARG A 652 -0.93 12.39 -11.80
CA ARG A 652 -1.02 11.63 -13.06
C ARG A 652 -0.08 10.43 -13.08
N VAL A 653 1.18 10.62 -12.70
CA VAL A 653 2.16 9.51 -12.64
C VAL A 653 1.75 8.43 -11.64
N GLN A 654 1.11 8.82 -10.51
CA GLN A 654 0.56 7.84 -9.57
C GLN A 654 -0.61 7.06 -10.17
N ALA A 655 -1.48 7.71 -10.94
CA ALA A 655 -2.60 7.06 -11.60
C ALA A 655 -2.10 6.08 -12.69
N GLU A 656 -1.24 6.53 -13.59
CA GLU A 656 -0.65 5.71 -14.65
C GLU A 656 0.06 4.47 -14.05
N GLY A 657 0.88 4.67 -13.01
CA GLY A 657 1.61 3.58 -12.36
C GLY A 657 0.70 2.56 -11.65
N GLY A 658 -0.43 2.99 -11.10
CA GLY A 658 -1.41 2.07 -10.49
C GLY A 658 -2.23 1.29 -11.51
N ILE A 659 -2.63 1.94 -12.60
CA ILE A 659 -3.32 1.30 -13.73
C ILE A 659 -2.45 0.16 -14.30
N VAL A 660 -1.16 0.41 -14.52
CA VAL A 660 -0.23 -0.62 -15.04
C VAL A 660 -0.10 -1.80 -14.07
N GLN A 661 -0.05 -1.56 -12.77
CA GLN A 661 -0.06 -2.65 -11.79
C GLN A 661 -1.37 -3.46 -11.83
N GLY A 662 -2.52 -2.79 -12.02
CA GLY A 662 -3.80 -3.46 -12.20
C GLY A 662 -3.87 -4.30 -13.49
N ILE A 663 -3.33 -3.78 -14.59
CA ILE A 663 -3.18 -4.52 -15.85
C ILE A 663 -2.29 -5.76 -15.63
N GLY A 664 -1.16 -5.59 -14.92
CA GLY A 664 -0.25 -6.67 -14.59
C GLY A 664 -0.93 -7.82 -13.84
N MET A 665 -1.68 -7.50 -12.80
CA MET A 665 -2.47 -8.47 -12.04
C MET A 665 -3.52 -9.20 -12.90
N THR A 666 -4.08 -8.50 -13.90
CA THR A 666 -5.17 -9.04 -14.70
C THR A 666 -4.69 -10.02 -15.76
N LEU A 667 -3.54 -9.75 -16.40
CA LEU A 667 -3.13 -10.48 -17.59
C LEU A 667 -1.79 -11.24 -17.46
N TYR A 668 -0.92 -10.89 -16.47
CA TYR A 668 0.48 -11.36 -16.50
C TYR A 668 0.97 -11.95 -15.18
N GLU A 669 0.61 -11.33 -14.05
CA GLU A 669 1.26 -11.61 -12.77
C GLU A 669 0.63 -12.81 -12.06
N ASN A 670 1.42 -13.84 -11.79
CA ASN A 670 0.97 -15.07 -11.16
C ASN A 670 2.07 -15.65 -10.27
N ILE A 671 1.81 -15.79 -8.98
CA ILE A 671 2.66 -16.55 -8.07
C ILE A 671 2.26 -18.02 -8.14
N GLN A 672 3.21 -18.87 -8.54
CA GLN A 672 2.97 -20.29 -8.73
C GLN A 672 3.80 -21.12 -7.74
N TYR A 673 3.16 -22.12 -7.12
CA TYR A 673 3.78 -23.05 -6.19
C TYR A 673 3.76 -24.48 -6.75
N THR A 674 4.79 -25.26 -6.41
CA THR A 674 4.75 -26.72 -6.55
C THR A 674 3.83 -27.31 -5.49
N GLU A 675 3.47 -28.58 -5.64
CA GLU A 675 2.76 -29.37 -4.62
C GLU A 675 3.50 -29.46 -3.26
N LYS A 676 4.79 -29.11 -3.24
CA LYS A 676 5.62 -29.05 -2.03
C LYS A 676 5.75 -27.63 -1.45
N GLY A 677 5.01 -26.66 -1.97
CA GLY A 677 5.02 -25.28 -1.52
C GLY A 677 6.25 -24.46 -1.98
N GLN A 678 7.04 -24.97 -2.92
CA GLN A 678 8.16 -24.23 -3.49
C GLN A 678 7.67 -23.24 -4.55
N LEU A 679 8.13 -21.97 -4.46
CA LEU A 679 7.84 -20.96 -5.47
C LEU A 679 8.55 -21.29 -6.80
N LEU A 680 7.81 -21.35 -7.89
CA LEU A 680 8.32 -21.66 -9.24
C LEU A 680 8.90 -20.44 -9.94
N ASN A 681 8.27 -19.29 -9.79
CA ASN A 681 8.60 -18.06 -10.52
C ASN A 681 9.22 -17.01 -9.59
N ASN A 682 10.46 -17.25 -9.18
CA ASN A 682 11.20 -16.44 -8.20
C ASN A 682 12.10 -15.36 -8.81
N SER A 683 11.95 -15.07 -10.10
CA SER A 683 12.72 -14.04 -10.80
C SER A 683 11.90 -13.41 -11.93
N PHE A 684 12.32 -12.23 -12.44
CA PHE A 684 11.67 -11.59 -13.59
C PHE A 684 11.80 -12.37 -14.91
N MET A 685 12.57 -13.46 -14.92
CA MET A 685 12.58 -14.41 -16.04
C MET A 685 11.27 -15.19 -16.12
N GLN A 686 10.68 -15.55 -14.98
CA GLN A 686 9.45 -16.34 -14.88
C GLN A 686 8.25 -15.53 -14.41
N TYR A 687 8.43 -14.64 -13.42
CA TYR A 687 7.38 -13.72 -12.96
C TYR A 687 7.31 -12.52 -13.89
N LYS A 688 6.24 -12.42 -14.66
CA LYS A 688 6.08 -11.38 -15.69
C LYS A 688 5.34 -10.19 -15.12
N ILE A 689 5.89 -9.00 -15.38
CA ILE A 689 5.24 -7.71 -15.16
C ILE A 689 5.09 -7.00 -16.51
N PRO A 690 4.07 -6.15 -16.70
CA PRO A 690 3.90 -5.40 -17.96
C PRO A 690 5.11 -4.54 -18.29
N THR A 691 5.47 -4.52 -19.56
CA THR A 691 6.43 -3.57 -20.12
C THR A 691 5.70 -2.41 -20.79
N ARG A 692 6.45 -1.41 -21.32
CA ARG A 692 5.83 -0.30 -22.06
C ARG A 692 5.05 -0.76 -23.30
N MET A 693 5.36 -1.95 -23.82
CA MET A 693 4.69 -2.52 -25.00
C MET A 693 3.35 -3.17 -24.66
N ASP A 694 3.09 -3.46 -23.40
CA ASP A 694 1.94 -4.26 -22.96
C ASP A 694 0.76 -3.41 -22.44
N MET A 695 0.89 -2.08 -22.37
CA MET A 695 -0.07 -1.22 -21.65
C MET A 695 -0.85 -0.24 -22.53
N GLY A 696 -0.60 -0.16 -23.84
CA GLY A 696 -1.26 0.80 -24.74
C GLY A 696 -1.03 2.27 -24.36
N ASN A 697 -1.99 3.14 -24.70
CA ASN A 697 -2.00 4.53 -24.26
C ASN A 697 -2.81 4.70 -22.97
N LEU A 698 -2.29 5.50 -22.05
CA LEU A 698 -2.97 5.79 -20.79
C LEU A 698 -3.46 7.25 -20.80
N HIS A 699 -4.77 7.44 -20.72
CA HIS A 699 -5.43 8.74 -20.70
C HIS A 699 -5.98 8.99 -19.30
N VAL A 700 -5.33 9.89 -18.56
CA VAL A 700 -5.70 10.19 -17.17
C VAL A 700 -6.15 11.63 -17.04
N GLU A 701 -7.37 11.83 -16.56
CA GLU A 701 -7.93 13.13 -16.21
C GLU A 701 -8.42 13.14 -14.76
N PHE A 702 -8.70 14.32 -14.25
CA PHE A 702 -9.17 14.52 -12.89
C PHE A 702 -10.47 15.32 -12.90
N GLU A 703 -11.48 14.81 -12.20
CA GLU A 703 -12.63 15.58 -11.77
C GLU A 703 -12.42 16.10 -10.36
N SER A 704 -12.89 17.31 -10.10
CA SER A 704 -12.69 17.96 -8.82
C SER A 704 -13.97 17.94 -8.01
N SER A 705 -13.91 17.35 -6.82
CA SER A 705 -14.78 17.62 -5.69
C SER A 705 -13.99 18.40 -4.63
N TYR A 706 -14.64 19.00 -3.67
CA TYR A 706 -13.97 19.67 -2.56
C TYR A 706 -14.27 18.93 -1.26
N GLU A 707 -13.23 18.33 -0.67
CA GLU A 707 -13.38 17.62 0.61
C GLU A 707 -13.17 18.60 1.80
N PRO A 708 -14.22 18.93 2.55
CA PRO A 708 -14.12 19.93 3.62
C PRO A 708 -13.14 19.58 4.73
N THR A 709 -12.89 18.27 4.94
CA THR A 709 -12.02 17.78 6.01
C THR A 709 -10.56 17.60 5.57
N GLY A 710 -10.28 17.77 4.27
CA GLY A 710 -8.95 17.61 3.69
C GLY A 710 -8.20 18.94 3.48
N PRO A 711 -6.85 18.92 3.43
CA PRO A 711 -6.05 20.09 3.17
C PRO A 711 -6.37 20.64 1.77
N PHE A 712 -6.77 21.91 1.69
CA PHE A 712 -7.20 22.57 0.44
C PHE A 712 -8.32 21.83 -0.33
N GLY A 713 -9.07 20.94 0.33
CA GLY A 713 -10.10 20.13 -0.29
C GLY A 713 -9.60 18.82 -0.94
N ALA A 714 -8.36 18.41 -0.67
CA ALA A 714 -7.78 17.20 -1.23
C ALA A 714 -8.22 15.93 -0.50
N LYS A 715 -8.32 14.84 -1.26
CA LYS A 715 -8.41 13.45 -0.80
C LYS A 715 -7.16 12.67 -1.21
N SER A 716 -7.15 11.37 -1.02
CA SER A 716 -6.05 10.51 -1.45
C SER A 716 -6.13 10.14 -2.93
N ILE A 717 -5.01 9.60 -3.47
CA ILE A 717 -4.95 9.01 -4.82
C ILE A 717 -4.13 7.71 -4.85
N GLY A 718 -3.39 7.42 -3.77
CA GLY A 718 -2.34 6.41 -3.78
C GLY A 718 -2.77 5.01 -4.20
N GLU A 719 -3.94 4.55 -3.77
CA GLU A 719 -4.37 3.15 -3.93
C GLU A 719 -5.54 2.95 -4.89
N ILE A 720 -6.44 3.92 -5.02
CA ILE A 720 -7.64 3.77 -5.84
C ILE A 720 -7.34 3.37 -7.29
N VAL A 721 -6.27 3.86 -7.82
CA VAL A 721 -5.87 3.79 -9.24
C VAL A 721 -5.49 2.38 -9.73
N ILE A 722 -5.37 1.39 -8.84
CA ILE A 722 -5.15 -0.02 -9.20
C ILE A 722 -6.46 -0.82 -9.33
N ASN A 723 -7.59 -0.28 -8.89
CA ASN A 723 -8.79 -1.06 -8.64
C ASN A 723 -9.68 -1.27 -9.88
N THR A 724 -9.65 -0.35 -10.86
CA THR A 724 -10.51 -0.44 -12.05
C THR A 724 -10.00 -1.34 -13.18
N PRO A 725 -8.67 -1.60 -13.38
CA PRO A 725 -8.22 -2.35 -14.54
C PRO A 725 -8.73 -3.79 -14.61
N ALA A 726 -8.75 -4.52 -13.50
CA ALA A 726 -9.18 -5.92 -13.52
C ALA A 726 -10.63 -6.10 -13.98
N PRO A 727 -11.64 -5.45 -13.40
CA PRO A 727 -13.00 -5.61 -13.86
C PRO A 727 -13.26 -4.99 -15.25
N ALA A 728 -12.57 -3.89 -15.61
CA ALA A 728 -12.73 -3.30 -16.93
C ALA A 728 -12.17 -4.19 -18.06
N LEU A 729 -10.98 -4.78 -17.87
CA LEU A 729 -10.39 -5.73 -18.82
C LEU A 729 -11.21 -7.00 -18.93
N THR A 730 -11.66 -7.57 -17.81
CA THR A 730 -12.54 -8.75 -17.81
C THR A 730 -13.82 -8.47 -18.58
N HIS A 731 -14.41 -7.29 -18.41
CA HIS A 731 -15.61 -6.89 -19.16
C HIS A 731 -15.33 -6.72 -20.66
N ALA A 732 -14.21 -6.11 -21.05
CA ALA A 732 -13.84 -5.98 -22.45
C ALA A 732 -13.61 -7.37 -23.10
N ILE A 733 -12.95 -8.29 -22.40
CA ILE A 733 -12.75 -9.67 -22.87
C ILE A 733 -14.11 -10.40 -22.99
N ALA A 734 -15.02 -10.23 -22.04
CA ALA A 734 -16.36 -10.80 -22.10
C ALA A 734 -17.17 -10.24 -23.29
N ASN A 735 -17.10 -8.94 -23.54
CA ASN A 735 -17.71 -8.32 -24.71
C ASN A 735 -17.13 -8.83 -26.03
N ALA A 736 -15.82 -9.12 -26.08
CA ALA A 736 -15.18 -9.68 -27.26
C ALA A 736 -15.60 -11.14 -27.53
N THR A 737 -15.66 -11.97 -26.49
CA THR A 737 -15.73 -13.44 -26.61
C THR A 737 -17.09 -14.03 -26.23
N GLY A 738 -17.89 -13.32 -25.42
CA GLY A 738 -19.08 -13.87 -24.75
C GLY A 738 -18.76 -14.71 -23.51
N LEU A 739 -17.49 -14.73 -23.05
CA LEU A 739 -17.01 -15.56 -21.93
C LEU A 739 -16.66 -14.70 -20.72
N TRP A 740 -17.18 -15.08 -19.55
CA TRP A 740 -16.86 -14.44 -18.28
C TRP A 740 -15.74 -15.17 -17.56
N PHE A 741 -14.56 -14.51 -17.41
CA PHE A 741 -13.43 -15.01 -16.63
C PHE A 741 -13.52 -14.49 -15.20
N ARG A 742 -13.44 -15.42 -14.24
CA ARG A 742 -13.57 -15.12 -12.80
C ARG A 742 -12.32 -15.46 -12.00
N GLU A 743 -11.26 -15.82 -12.67
CA GLU A 743 -9.94 -16.10 -12.08
C GLU A 743 -8.88 -15.20 -12.72
N LEU A 744 -8.07 -14.53 -11.91
CA LEU A 744 -6.94 -13.72 -12.34
C LEU A 744 -5.61 -14.44 -12.06
N PRO A 745 -4.61 -14.31 -12.95
CA PRO A 745 -4.63 -13.59 -14.22
C PRO A 745 -5.40 -14.36 -15.31
N ILE A 746 -5.98 -13.63 -16.26
CA ILE A 746 -6.62 -14.18 -17.45
C ILE A 746 -5.53 -14.39 -18.52
N THR A 747 -5.24 -15.63 -18.86
CA THR A 747 -4.18 -15.95 -19.83
C THR A 747 -4.73 -16.09 -21.25
N SER A 748 -3.87 -15.86 -22.25
CA SER A 748 -4.24 -16.09 -23.66
C SER A 748 -4.68 -17.53 -23.92
N GLU A 749 -4.09 -18.50 -23.23
CA GLU A 749 -4.48 -19.91 -23.30
C GLU A 749 -5.92 -20.14 -22.83
N GLN A 750 -6.29 -19.57 -21.67
CA GLN A 750 -7.66 -19.68 -21.15
C GLN A 750 -8.68 -19.05 -22.12
N ILE A 751 -8.34 -17.90 -22.72
CA ILE A 751 -9.22 -17.23 -23.70
C ILE A 751 -9.38 -18.10 -24.94
N ALA A 752 -8.28 -18.54 -25.56
CA ALA A 752 -8.33 -19.35 -26.77
C ALA A 752 -9.08 -20.68 -26.56
N MET A 753 -8.79 -21.38 -25.46
CA MET A 753 -9.47 -22.64 -25.12
C MET A 753 -10.96 -22.43 -24.87
N GLY A 754 -11.34 -21.36 -24.13
CA GLY A 754 -12.73 -21.05 -23.88
C GLY A 754 -13.52 -20.72 -25.16
N ILE A 755 -12.91 -20.01 -26.12
CA ILE A 755 -13.53 -19.76 -27.44
C ILE A 755 -13.73 -21.09 -28.21
N MET A 756 -12.70 -21.94 -28.27
CA MET A 756 -12.77 -23.23 -28.95
C MET A 756 -13.84 -24.18 -28.36
N GLU A 757 -14.00 -24.18 -27.04
CA GLU A 757 -15.02 -24.97 -26.33
C GLU A 757 -16.46 -24.48 -26.63
N ASN A 758 -16.64 -23.19 -26.80
CA ASN A 758 -17.96 -22.60 -27.13
C ASN A 758 -18.34 -22.77 -28.61
N GLU A 759 -17.41 -22.96 -29.53
CA GLU A 759 -17.66 -23.20 -30.95
C GLU A 759 -18.04 -24.67 -31.26
N ASN A 760 -17.74 -25.60 -30.34
CA ASN A 760 -18.09 -27.03 -30.43
C ASN A 760 -19.41 -27.34 -29.67
#